data_09163d222c86e61a902b118e5ebe41e6
#
_entry.id   09163d222c86e61a902b118e5ebe41e6
#
_cell.length_a   1.000
_cell.length_b   1.000
_cell.length_c   1.000
_cell.angle_alpha   90.00
_cell.angle_beta   90.00
_cell.angle_gamma   90.00
#
_symmetry.space_group_name_H-M   'P 1'
#
loop_
_entity.id
_entity.type
_entity.pdbx_description
1 polymer ?
#
loop_
_entity_poly.entity_id
_entity_poly.type
_entity_poly.pdbx_seq_one_letter_code
_entity_poly.pdbx_strand_id
1 'polypeptide(L)'
;MKQHSQKLLSLLLCLAMVLSVFAGMGAPAAAADVTAEDVSQGKASSSFEPWGHGYRMVDILNFDPATDPYSQELVASVPLQERNATFAATQANKDLSDDSKLYVISSGNYRSTDVNEAPWNAGMSYDDFSYNLFKFWQYADMVGAGGRPTQNIAIGSADKEYGIIAVPMAAATNAAHKNGVITLAEYFIPRTPQYTEEWLYQAEDGSFPYAQKLVDLAKYYGFDGYFINQEASIDSSYVPLFREMLKYMREQGVYIQWYDSATESGGVSYQNAFNSNNSGWIWNETQGHVAHSIFLNYWYSSTALKNSKQHAIDLGLDPYEVVFMGVEGGQWEFGTDIETRYNAVDENGKPYTSFAIWGSDWYHEQFHKPNGRYEVGYQWEAEERERIYYTSATENAGEYSTGTVKRDDISYDDTINFQGFSKYVVEKSVINGASFASDFNNGHGMQYYRNGRVSRDMEWTNLNLQDILPTWQWWVQSADENRLELDWDYGPKFFRYVNGEEDHFNYTQIGAYNGGSSLAMHGALAGSQTVNLYKTKLDVTADSSISLTYNKPSADDTSKAQIALIFEEDPTQTVYLPIENSGKKTEGWTTATVSLGAYAGKTIAAIALELSATELVENYQLNLGRLVVSDGQSHTPAAPTGLKLVNRFDGTNEIQLAWDLGDYDTVKNYHVYAVYADGTERFVGGAYAANYYIQTLENAESVTALRVRAVGVDGSESAAAELPLASTCRVSNVRTLSENNMLNVTWTDPAESFAKVEATLTYWYSETTNENQTITVNQGDQKASFPIELEDGAQYIVTLTTVNADGTKNETVSYFSDLTDKYCAPYDGEGRVNPSGRINLTTPAVDDWNLAYVEVDGNTTTYRRFGGSSMANLSVKKDGLTLMVITLEDMDGNKSQPVTLMFLNGQPATAD
;
A
#
# COMPACT_ATOMS: atom_id res chain seq x y z
N MET A 1 53.92 -35.03 23.20
CA MET A 1 52.82 -35.90 23.62
C MET A 1 51.61 -35.17 24.21
N LYS A 2 51.74 -34.17 25.14
CA LYS A 2 50.61 -33.45 25.71
C LYS A 2 49.78 -32.60 24.70
N GLN A 3 50.44 -32.05 23.70
CA GLN A 3 49.76 -31.23 22.68
C GLN A 3 48.96 -32.04 21.65
N HIS A 4 49.40 -33.27 21.38
CA HIS A 4 48.66 -34.17 20.48
C HIS A 4 47.43 -34.79 21.14
N SER A 5 47.49 -35.05 22.47
CA SER A 5 46.33 -35.58 23.18
C SER A 5 45.22 -34.54 23.39
N GLN A 6 45.57 -33.24 23.54
CA GLN A 6 44.57 -32.20 23.63
C GLN A 6 43.86 -31.93 22.27
N LYS A 7 44.59 -32.01 21.17
CA LYS A 7 43.98 -31.91 19.84
C LYS A 7 43.08 -33.10 19.51
N LEU A 8 43.49 -34.30 19.94
CA LEU A 8 42.66 -35.50 19.74
C LEU A 8 41.39 -35.47 20.62
N LEU A 9 41.52 -34.92 21.84
CA LEU A 9 40.36 -34.78 22.76
C LEU A 9 39.39 -33.69 22.29
N SER A 10 39.87 -32.59 21.71
CA SER A 10 39.06 -31.55 21.09
C SER A 10 38.37 -32.08 19.84
N LEU A 11 39.05 -32.86 19.04
CA LEU A 11 38.46 -33.48 17.84
C LEU A 11 37.37 -34.50 18.21
N LEU A 12 37.60 -35.32 19.28
CA LEU A 12 36.61 -36.25 19.80
C LEU A 12 35.41 -35.55 20.44
N LEU A 13 35.62 -34.40 21.10
CA LEU A 13 34.51 -33.61 21.65
C LEU A 13 33.72 -32.92 20.55
N CYS A 14 34.34 -32.41 19.51
CA CYS A 14 33.66 -31.87 18.33
C CYS A 14 32.89 -32.99 17.61
N LEU A 15 33.46 -34.17 17.44
CA LEU A 15 32.78 -35.30 16.83
C LEU A 15 31.59 -35.79 17.69
N ALA A 16 31.73 -35.78 19.01
CA ALA A 16 30.64 -36.13 19.94
C ALA A 16 29.52 -35.09 19.94
N MET A 17 29.83 -33.79 19.81
CA MET A 17 28.84 -32.74 19.63
C MET A 17 28.14 -32.81 18.26
N VAL A 18 28.88 -33.10 17.20
CA VAL A 18 28.33 -33.34 15.88
C VAL A 18 27.40 -34.54 15.88
N LEU A 19 27.85 -35.64 16.49
CA LEU A 19 27.02 -36.86 16.63
C LEU A 19 25.78 -36.65 17.52
N SER A 20 25.83 -35.76 18.50
CA SER A 20 24.66 -35.42 19.34
C SER A 20 23.68 -34.49 18.61
N VAL A 21 24.14 -33.63 17.68
CA VAL A 21 23.28 -32.87 16.79
C VAL A 21 22.62 -33.78 15.75
N PHE A 22 23.36 -34.78 15.22
CA PHE A 22 22.79 -35.76 14.29
C PHE A 22 21.92 -36.83 14.96
N ALA A 23 22.08 -37.11 16.26
CA ALA A 23 21.18 -38.04 16.97
C ALA A 23 19.80 -37.43 17.28
N GLY A 24 19.67 -36.08 17.14
CA GLY A 24 18.40 -35.37 17.21
C GLY A 24 17.77 -35.05 15.84
N MET A 25 18.55 -35.18 14.79
CA MET A 25 18.08 -35.06 13.41
C MET A 25 17.85 -36.48 12.91
N GLY A 26 16.61 -36.88 12.73
CA GLY A 26 16.27 -38.11 12.04
C GLY A 26 17.02 -38.15 10.69
N ALA A 27 17.33 -39.37 10.21
CA ALA A 27 17.87 -39.55 8.86
C ALA A 27 17.04 -38.69 7.91
N PRO A 28 17.67 -38.04 6.90
CA PRO A 28 16.89 -37.29 5.92
C PRO A 28 15.77 -38.21 5.46
N ALA A 29 14.51 -37.84 5.75
CA ALA A 29 13.40 -38.56 5.19
C ALA A 29 13.64 -38.54 3.69
N ALA A 30 13.67 -39.72 3.07
CA ALA A 30 13.59 -39.75 1.62
C ALA A 30 12.44 -38.82 1.25
N ALA A 31 12.66 -37.95 0.27
CA ALA A 31 11.60 -37.08 -0.22
C ALA A 31 10.34 -37.91 -0.33
N ALA A 32 9.37 -37.65 0.53
CA ALA A 32 8.09 -38.32 0.41
C ALA A 32 7.53 -37.80 -0.90
N ASP A 33 7.12 -38.71 -1.80
CA ASP A 33 6.36 -38.31 -2.97
C ASP A 33 5.18 -37.48 -2.45
N VAL A 34 5.05 -36.23 -2.91
CA VAL A 34 3.92 -35.36 -2.61
C VAL A 34 2.66 -36.10 -3.02
N THR A 35 1.78 -36.38 -2.07
CA THR A 35 0.53 -37.09 -2.33
C THR A 35 -0.61 -36.10 -2.49
N ALA A 36 -1.71 -36.53 -3.09
CA ALA A 36 -2.92 -35.71 -3.17
C ALA A 36 -3.41 -35.22 -1.78
N GLU A 37 -3.12 -35.99 -0.72
CA GLU A 37 -3.40 -35.59 0.66
C GLU A 37 -2.52 -34.43 1.16
N ASP A 38 -1.28 -34.33 0.66
CA ASP A 38 -0.33 -33.28 1.06
C ASP A 38 -0.69 -31.92 0.43
N VAL A 39 -1.26 -31.92 -0.76
CA VAL A 39 -1.67 -30.70 -1.50
C VAL A 39 -3.12 -30.28 -1.24
N SER A 40 -3.87 -31.01 -0.48
CA SER A 40 -5.34 -30.93 -0.56
C SER A 40 -6.05 -30.47 0.69
N GLN A 41 -5.35 -29.98 1.67
CA GLN A 41 -6.02 -29.60 2.91
C GLN A 41 -6.60 -28.19 2.79
N GLY A 42 -7.91 -28.13 2.64
CA GLY A 42 -8.62 -26.87 2.83
C GLY A 42 -8.28 -26.28 4.18
N LYS A 43 -8.18 -25.00 4.28
CA LYS A 43 -7.95 -24.28 5.54
C LYS A 43 -9.06 -23.29 5.80
N ALA A 44 -9.31 -23.06 7.08
CA ALA A 44 -10.09 -21.91 7.49
C ALA A 44 -9.30 -20.67 7.07
N SER A 45 -9.98 -19.65 6.59
CA SER A 45 -9.43 -18.68 5.72
C SER A 45 -8.87 -17.47 6.42
N SER A 46 -7.88 -17.58 7.24
CA SER A 46 -7.01 -16.42 7.47
C SER A 46 -6.20 -16.03 6.22
N SER A 47 -6.39 -16.74 5.14
CA SER A 47 -5.73 -16.54 3.85
C SER A 47 -6.70 -16.22 2.72
N PHE A 48 -7.98 -16.07 3.00
CA PHE A 48 -8.87 -15.44 2.06
C PHE A 48 -8.62 -13.94 2.13
N GLU A 49 -7.79 -13.50 1.26
CA GLU A 49 -7.47 -12.09 1.12
C GLU A 49 -7.83 -11.69 -0.29
N PRO A 50 -8.84 -10.81 -0.48
CA PRO A 50 -9.14 -10.22 -1.77
C PRO A 50 -8.06 -9.20 -2.14
N TRP A 51 -6.89 -9.69 -2.47
CA TRP A 51 -5.68 -8.92 -2.69
C TRP A 51 -5.39 -8.66 -4.15
N GLY A 52 -4.46 -7.74 -4.40
CA GLY A 52 -4.02 -7.41 -5.73
C GLY A 52 -3.47 -8.63 -6.44
N HIS A 53 -4.20 -9.11 -7.41
CA HIS A 53 -3.82 -10.25 -8.22
C HIS A 53 -2.96 -9.80 -9.40
N GLY A 54 -1.90 -10.55 -9.69
CA GLY A 54 -1.13 -10.38 -10.91
C GLY A 54 -1.86 -11.05 -12.09
N TYR A 55 -2.20 -10.28 -13.10
CA TYR A 55 -2.78 -10.83 -14.33
C TYR A 55 -1.67 -11.27 -15.27
N ARG A 56 -1.69 -12.56 -15.64
CA ARG A 56 -0.87 -13.09 -16.73
C ARG A 56 -1.49 -12.68 -18.07
N MET A 57 -0.76 -12.86 -19.14
CA MET A 57 -1.24 -12.56 -20.48
C MET A 57 -2.54 -13.31 -20.84
N VAL A 58 -2.61 -14.58 -20.47
CA VAL A 58 -3.82 -15.41 -20.70
C VAL A 58 -5.01 -14.92 -19.88
N ASP A 59 -4.78 -14.48 -18.65
CA ASP A 59 -5.83 -13.95 -17.78
C ASP A 59 -6.38 -12.64 -18.35
N ILE A 60 -5.52 -11.78 -18.87
CA ILE A 60 -5.93 -10.53 -19.54
C ILE A 60 -6.78 -10.83 -20.76
N LEU A 61 -6.38 -11.75 -21.62
CA LEU A 61 -7.15 -12.13 -22.81
C LEU A 61 -8.53 -12.68 -22.47
N ASN A 62 -8.61 -13.43 -21.37
CA ASN A 62 -9.86 -14.06 -20.90
C ASN A 62 -10.64 -13.18 -19.91
N PHE A 63 -10.15 -12.01 -19.58
CA PHE A 63 -10.80 -11.14 -18.57
C PHE A 63 -12.27 -10.88 -18.91
N ASP A 64 -13.14 -11.23 -17.98
CA ASP A 64 -14.56 -10.93 -17.98
C ASP A 64 -14.99 -10.65 -16.52
N PRO A 65 -15.45 -9.42 -16.21
CA PRO A 65 -15.85 -9.05 -14.85
C PRO A 65 -16.93 -9.95 -14.25
N ALA A 66 -17.73 -10.62 -15.10
CA ALA A 66 -18.79 -11.52 -14.63
C ALA A 66 -18.25 -12.85 -14.08
N THR A 67 -17.07 -13.25 -14.49
CA THR A 67 -16.45 -14.54 -14.16
C THR A 67 -15.11 -14.43 -13.47
N ASP A 68 -14.48 -13.26 -13.50
CA ASP A 68 -13.20 -13.02 -12.83
C ASP A 68 -13.39 -13.10 -11.30
N PRO A 69 -12.61 -13.94 -10.60
CA PRO A 69 -12.80 -14.19 -9.16
C PRO A 69 -12.46 -12.99 -8.28
N TYR A 70 -11.66 -12.06 -8.77
CA TYR A 70 -11.22 -10.86 -8.02
C TYR A 70 -12.08 -9.63 -8.32
N SER A 71 -13.00 -9.72 -9.25
CA SER A 71 -13.65 -8.57 -9.86
C SER A 71 -14.41 -7.67 -8.89
N GLN A 72 -14.90 -8.18 -7.78
CA GLN A 72 -15.67 -7.37 -6.82
C GLN A 72 -14.79 -6.66 -5.79
N GLU A 73 -13.70 -7.30 -5.38
CA GLU A 73 -12.84 -6.85 -4.28
C GLU A 73 -11.83 -5.79 -4.71
N LEU A 74 -11.45 -5.78 -5.99
CA LEU A 74 -10.42 -4.89 -6.51
C LEU A 74 -10.95 -3.58 -7.09
N VAL A 75 -12.28 -3.38 -7.14
CA VAL A 75 -12.89 -2.19 -7.73
C VAL A 75 -12.70 -0.97 -6.85
N ALA A 76 -11.98 0.02 -7.36
CA ALA A 76 -11.96 1.36 -6.80
C ALA A 76 -13.25 2.10 -7.19
N SER A 77 -13.88 2.75 -6.22
CA SER A 77 -15.22 3.35 -6.38
C SER A 77 -15.23 4.86 -6.25
N VAL A 78 -14.19 5.47 -5.70
CA VAL A 78 -14.08 6.93 -5.57
C VAL A 78 -13.78 7.53 -6.96
N PRO A 79 -14.63 8.42 -7.48
CA PRO A 79 -14.33 9.11 -8.73
C PRO A 79 -13.16 10.08 -8.55
N LEU A 80 -12.32 10.23 -9.58
CA LEU A 80 -11.23 11.20 -9.55
C LEU A 80 -11.75 12.61 -9.26
N GLN A 81 -11.30 13.18 -8.15
CA GLN A 81 -11.73 14.53 -7.75
C GLN A 81 -10.95 15.61 -8.51
N GLU A 82 -11.62 16.71 -8.84
CA GLU A 82 -11.01 17.85 -9.49
C GLU A 82 -10.20 18.67 -8.48
N ARG A 83 -8.97 19.01 -8.86
CA ARG A 83 -8.10 19.89 -8.08
C ARG A 83 -8.42 21.35 -8.31
N ASN A 84 -8.38 22.11 -7.24
CA ASN A 84 -8.55 23.56 -7.28
C ASN A 84 -7.39 24.21 -8.02
N ALA A 85 -7.67 25.29 -8.77
CA ALA A 85 -6.62 26.11 -9.33
C ALA A 85 -5.72 26.68 -8.23
N THR A 86 -4.42 26.68 -8.46
CA THR A 86 -3.45 27.25 -7.52
C THR A 86 -3.32 28.77 -7.69
N PHE A 87 -2.99 29.46 -6.60
CA PHE A 87 -2.60 30.86 -6.66
C PHE A 87 -1.58 31.18 -5.54
N ALA A 88 -0.65 32.09 -5.85
CA ALA A 88 0.57 32.31 -5.08
C ALA A 88 0.35 32.64 -3.59
N ALA A 89 -0.74 33.31 -3.22
CA ALA A 89 -1.00 33.67 -1.83
C ALA A 89 -1.26 32.47 -0.89
N THR A 90 -1.57 31.30 -1.46
CA THR A 90 -1.80 30.06 -0.70
C THR A 90 -0.70 29.02 -0.89
N GLN A 91 0.40 29.38 -1.56
CA GLN A 91 1.55 28.51 -1.72
C GLN A 91 2.58 28.78 -0.64
N ALA A 92 3.23 27.74 -0.12
CA ALA A 92 4.36 27.90 0.78
C ALA A 92 5.50 28.64 0.06
N ASN A 93 5.80 28.25 -1.17
CA ASN A 93 6.70 28.97 -2.08
C ASN A 93 5.90 29.78 -3.10
N LYS A 94 5.79 31.07 -2.89
CA LYS A 94 5.00 32.00 -3.73
C LYS A 94 5.52 32.15 -5.16
N ASP A 95 6.81 31.90 -5.39
CA ASP A 95 7.47 32.05 -6.67
C ASP A 95 7.46 30.76 -7.51
N LEU A 96 6.99 29.66 -6.95
CA LEU A 96 6.94 28.36 -7.60
C LEU A 96 5.79 28.30 -8.61
N SER A 97 6.11 27.95 -9.87
CA SER A 97 5.08 27.74 -10.90
C SER A 97 4.46 26.33 -10.77
N ASP A 98 3.20 26.20 -11.18
CA ASP A 98 2.44 24.94 -11.19
C ASP A 98 2.70 24.07 -12.44
N ASP A 99 3.85 24.25 -13.10
CA ASP A 99 4.17 23.51 -14.32
C ASP A 99 4.64 22.08 -14.01
N SER A 100 5.47 21.89 -12.97
CA SER A 100 6.09 20.61 -12.63
C SER A 100 5.11 19.66 -11.96
N LYS A 101 5.11 18.42 -12.42
CA LYS A 101 4.32 17.30 -11.88
C LYS A 101 5.19 16.29 -11.17
N LEU A 102 4.59 15.51 -10.28
CA LEU A 102 5.27 14.45 -9.54
C LEU A 102 4.51 13.14 -9.71
N TYR A 103 5.22 12.14 -10.23
CA TYR A 103 4.80 10.75 -10.24
C TYR A 103 5.52 9.99 -9.12
N VAL A 104 4.77 9.32 -8.25
CA VAL A 104 5.28 8.61 -7.07
C VAL A 104 5.04 7.12 -7.26
N ILE A 105 6.12 6.34 -7.37
CA ILE A 105 6.05 4.89 -7.54
C ILE A 105 6.68 4.23 -6.32
N SER A 106 5.90 3.40 -5.64
CA SER A 106 6.41 2.49 -4.61
C SER A 106 7.15 1.34 -5.27
N SER A 107 8.36 1.00 -4.78
CA SER A 107 9.21 0.00 -5.46
C SER A 107 9.16 -1.36 -4.82
N GLY A 108 8.66 -1.49 -3.64
CA GLY A 108 9.11 -2.66 -3.01
C GLY A 108 8.43 -3.34 -1.90
N ASN A 109 7.76 -2.66 -1.07
CA ASN A 109 7.05 -3.32 0.04
C ASN A 109 5.97 -4.26 -0.46
N TYR A 110 5.80 -4.20 -1.68
CA TYR A 110 4.93 -5.00 -2.46
C TYR A 110 5.71 -6.20 -3.02
N ARG A 111 6.46 -6.85 -2.18
CA ARG A 111 7.11 -8.09 -2.55
C ARG A 111 6.10 -9.20 -2.46
N SER A 112 5.56 -9.55 -3.59
CA SER A 112 4.84 -10.81 -3.78
C SER A 112 5.63 -12.07 -3.38
N THR A 113 6.83 -11.91 -2.84
CA THR A 113 7.66 -13.01 -2.33
C THR A 113 7.48 -13.27 -0.85
N ASP A 114 6.82 -12.38 -0.13
CA ASP A 114 6.44 -12.62 1.24
C ASP A 114 4.93 -12.81 1.30
N VAL A 115 4.47 -13.98 0.91
CA VAL A 115 3.07 -14.43 1.03
C VAL A 115 2.53 -14.31 2.45
N ASN A 116 3.39 -14.16 3.44
CA ASN A 116 3.02 -13.91 4.84
C ASN A 116 2.95 -12.43 5.20
N GLU A 117 3.36 -11.55 4.31
CA GLU A 117 3.39 -10.10 4.48
C GLU A 117 2.55 -9.37 3.44
N ALA A 118 1.68 -10.09 2.77
CA ALA A 118 0.88 -9.51 1.71
C ALA A 118 -0.19 -8.59 2.26
N PRO A 119 0.05 -7.32 2.33
CA PRO A 119 -0.89 -6.30 2.77
C PRO A 119 -1.60 -5.66 1.59
N TRP A 120 -2.00 -6.45 0.60
CA TRP A 120 -2.47 -5.92 -0.69
C TRP A 120 -3.97 -5.76 -0.77
N ASN A 121 -4.60 -5.76 0.34
CA ASN A 121 -6.02 -5.89 0.42
C ASN A 121 -6.75 -4.63 0.02
N ALA A 122 -7.26 -4.67 -1.16
CA ALA A 122 -8.23 -3.76 -1.64
C ALA A 122 -9.39 -3.64 -0.64
N GLY A 123 -9.38 -2.61 0.18
CA GLY A 123 -10.47 -2.34 1.10
C GLY A 123 -10.42 -3.07 2.45
N MET A 124 -9.40 -3.86 2.72
CA MET A 124 -9.25 -4.48 4.03
C MET A 124 -8.66 -3.54 5.07
N SER A 125 -9.05 -3.78 6.29
CA SER A 125 -8.43 -3.21 7.47
C SER A 125 -7.50 -4.25 8.08
N TYR A 126 -6.28 -3.86 8.37
CA TYR A 126 -5.30 -4.69 9.07
C TYR A 126 -5.36 -4.44 10.55
N ASP A 127 -5.09 -5.50 11.32
CA ASP A 127 -4.92 -5.44 12.76
C ASP A 127 -3.44 -5.20 13.14
N ASP A 128 -2.77 -4.36 12.37
CA ASP A 128 -1.39 -3.94 12.57
C ASP A 128 -1.28 -2.44 12.25
N PHE A 129 -0.60 -1.69 13.12
CA PHE A 129 -0.38 -0.26 12.96
C PHE A 129 0.72 0.06 11.97
N SER A 130 1.70 -0.81 11.82
CA SER A 130 3.00 -0.49 11.23
C SER A 130 3.04 -0.60 9.70
N TYR A 131 1.91 -0.46 9.01
CA TYR A 131 1.88 -0.40 7.55
C TYR A 131 2.23 0.99 7.02
N ASN A 132 2.90 1.02 5.86
CA ASN A 132 3.17 2.27 5.17
C ASN A 132 1.90 2.83 4.54
N LEU A 133 1.53 4.03 4.95
CA LEU A 133 0.46 4.81 4.34
C LEU A 133 1.03 6.11 3.76
N PHE A 134 0.89 6.29 2.46
CA PHE A 134 1.31 7.54 1.83
C PHE A 134 0.50 8.73 2.36
N LYS A 135 1.19 9.84 2.70
CA LYS A 135 0.57 11.00 3.36
C LYS A 135 0.74 12.33 2.60
N PHE A 136 1.45 12.32 1.48
CA PHE A 136 1.83 13.56 0.75
C PHE A 136 1.13 13.70 -0.62
N TRP A 137 -0.15 13.34 -0.66
CA TRP A 137 -1.01 13.40 -1.84
C TRP A 137 -1.04 14.77 -2.52
N GLN A 138 -0.89 15.85 -1.74
CA GLN A 138 -0.90 17.23 -2.23
C GLN A 138 0.22 17.53 -3.22
N TYR A 139 1.31 16.79 -3.21
CA TYR A 139 2.43 16.97 -4.15
C TYR A 139 2.39 15.99 -5.31
N ALA A 140 1.76 14.84 -5.16
CA ALA A 140 1.68 13.81 -6.20
C ALA A 140 0.61 14.16 -7.25
N ASP A 141 0.91 14.06 -8.54
CA ASP A 141 -0.05 14.11 -9.63
C ASP A 141 -0.47 12.74 -10.10
N MET A 142 0.45 11.79 -9.98
CA MET A 142 0.24 10.38 -10.29
C MET A 142 0.87 9.51 -9.22
N VAL A 143 0.29 8.35 -8.98
CA VAL A 143 0.88 7.32 -8.13
C VAL A 143 0.89 5.98 -8.85
N GLY A 144 1.95 5.22 -8.68
CA GLY A 144 1.99 3.80 -8.99
C GLY A 144 1.52 3.06 -7.76
N ALA A 145 0.20 2.93 -7.62
CA ALA A 145 -0.43 2.31 -6.46
C ALA A 145 -0.92 0.92 -6.82
N GLY A 146 -0.15 -0.04 -6.59
CA GLY A 146 -0.55 -1.40 -6.84
C GLY A 146 0.63 -2.30 -6.72
N GLY A 147 0.34 -3.55 -6.54
CA GLY A 147 1.35 -4.56 -6.45
C GLY A 147 2.31 -4.45 -7.62
N ARG A 148 3.52 -4.80 -7.35
CA ARG A 148 4.54 -4.98 -8.36
C ARG A 148 4.15 -6.19 -9.19
N PRO A 149 4.01 -6.07 -10.51
CA PRO A 149 3.99 -7.25 -11.34
C PRO A 149 5.23 -8.05 -10.99
N THR A 150 5.08 -9.33 -10.79
CA THR A 150 6.19 -10.15 -10.33
C THR A 150 7.24 -10.23 -11.40
N GLN A 151 8.16 -9.26 -11.42
CA GLN A 151 9.31 -9.21 -12.30
C GLN A 151 10.09 -10.54 -12.30
N ASN A 152 10.02 -11.25 -11.19
CA ASN A 152 10.81 -12.45 -10.99
C ASN A 152 10.38 -13.61 -11.88
N ILE A 153 9.22 -13.56 -12.48
CA ILE A 153 8.64 -14.70 -13.15
C ILE A 153 8.70 -14.59 -14.66
N ALA A 154 8.70 -13.37 -15.16
CA ALA A 154 9.03 -13.15 -16.56
C ALA A 154 10.49 -13.54 -16.93
N ILE A 155 11.32 -13.82 -15.95
CA ILE A 155 12.76 -14.02 -16.13
C ILE A 155 13.13 -15.50 -16.13
N GLY A 156 12.35 -16.37 -16.68
CA GLY A 156 12.99 -17.62 -17.04
C GLY A 156 12.40 -18.95 -16.65
N SER A 157 11.18 -19.04 -16.21
CA SER A 157 10.45 -20.29 -16.31
C SER A 157 9.22 -20.08 -17.18
N ALA A 158 9.12 -20.85 -18.24
CA ALA A 158 7.98 -20.84 -19.14
C ALA A 158 6.68 -21.33 -18.44
N ASP A 159 6.80 -21.83 -17.23
CA ASP A 159 5.74 -22.59 -16.56
C ASP A 159 5.07 -21.85 -15.38
N LYS A 160 5.62 -20.72 -14.92
CA LYS A 160 5.04 -19.98 -13.79
C LYS A 160 5.07 -18.47 -14.02
N GLU A 161 4.13 -17.95 -14.80
CA GLU A 161 3.87 -16.51 -14.92
C GLU A 161 2.91 -16.07 -13.83
N TYR A 162 3.36 -15.34 -12.83
CA TYR A 162 2.50 -14.80 -11.78
C TYR A 162 1.77 -13.51 -12.17
N GLY A 163 2.06 -12.97 -13.30
CA GLY A 163 1.41 -11.80 -13.83
C GLY A 163 2.37 -10.76 -14.36
N ILE A 164 1.98 -10.12 -15.42
CA ILE A 164 2.67 -9.01 -16.07
C ILE A 164 2.06 -7.67 -15.67
N ILE A 165 0.86 -7.70 -15.10
CA ILE A 165 0.15 -6.55 -14.53
C ILE A 165 -0.34 -6.92 -13.15
N ALA A 166 -0.12 -6.04 -12.17
CA ALA A 166 -0.85 -6.06 -10.92
C ALA A 166 -1.89 -4.94 -10.92
N VAL A 167 -3.13 -5.29 -10.63
CA VAL A 167 -4.19 -4.29 -10.48
C VAL A 167 -3.88 -3.44 -9.25
N PRO A 168 -3.91 -2.10 -9.35
CA PRO A 168 -3.76 -1.23 -8.20
C PRO A 168 -4.78 -1.55 -7.10
N MET A 169 -4.35 -1.55 -5.86
CA MET A 169 -5.24 -1.75 -4.72
C MET A 169 -6.37 -0.72 -4.73
N ALA A 170 -7.62 -1.18 -4.58
CA ALA A 170 -8.78 -0.28 -4.56
C ALA A 170 -8.67 0.80 -3.47
N ALA A 171 -8.17 0.45 -2.28
CA ALA A 171 -7.95 1.41 -1.20
C ALA A 171 -6.97 2.52 -1.60
N ALA A 172 -5.87 2.17 -2.29
CA ALA A 172 -4.88 3.13 -2.75
C ALA A 172 -5.43 4.03 -3.88
N THR A 173 -6.14 3.45 -4.85
CA THR A 173 -6.80 4.21 -5.91
C THR A 173 -7.89 5.13 -5.35
N ASN A 174 -8.71 4.64 -4.42
CA ASN A 174 -9.72 5.46 -3.73
C ASN A 174 -9.09 6.65 -2.98
N ALA A 175 -7.99 6.42 -2.26
CA ALA A 175 -7.28 7.50 -1.56
C ALA A 175 -6.63 8.49 -2.54
N ALA A 176 -6.04 8.01 -3.62
CA ALA A 176 -5.48 8.84 -4.68
C ALA A 176 -6.58 9.72 -5.33
N HIS A 177 -7.66 9.11 -5.80
CA HIS A 177 -8.78 9.81 -6.43
C HIS A 177 -9.44 10.83 -5.51
N LYS A 178 -9.63 10.49 -4.22
CA LYS A 178 -10.11 11.43 -3.21
C LYS A 178 -9.24 12.69 -3.12
N ASN A 179 -7.96 12.59 -3.41
CA ASN A 179 -6.99 13.68 -3.42
C ASN A 179 -6.69 14.26 -4.83
N GLY A 180 -7.45 13.84 -5.86
CA GLY A 180 -7.28 14.30 -7.24
C GLY A 180 -5.99 13.79 -7.90
N VAL A 181 -5.52 12.62 -7.52
CA VAL A 181 -4.31 11.96 -8.03
C VAL A 181 -4.72 10.78 -8.88
N ILE A 182 -4.17 10.66 -10.11
CA ILE A 182 -4.41 9.49 -10.95
C ILE A 182 -3.54 8.30 -10.52
N THR A 183 -4.04 7.10 -10.79
CA THR A 183 -3.38 5.84 -10.41
C THR A 183 -2.99 5.06 -11.65
N LEU A 184 -1.73 4.63 -11.73
CA LEU A 184 -1.21 3.82 -12.82
C LEU A 184 -0.83 2.43 -12.32
N ALA A 185 -1.30 1.40 -13.02
CA ALA A 185 -0.78 0.05 -12.85
C ALA A 185 0.59 -0.07 -13.53
N GLU A 186 1.50 -0.83 -12.94
CA GLU A 186 2.72 -1.21 -13.65
C GLU A 186 2.40 -2.34 -14.62
N TYR A 187 2.71 -2.12 -15.91
CA TYR A 187 2.71 -3.17 -16.92
C TYR A 187 4.15 -3.54 -17.27
N PHE A 188 4.62 -4.64 -16.71
CA PHE A 188 5.97 -5.14 -16.98
C PHE A 188 5.98 -6.01 -18.22
N ILE A 189 6.68 -5.57 -19.28
CA ILE A 189 6.74 -6.33 -20.52
C ILE A 189 7.74 -7.49 -20.39
N PRO A 190 7.27 -8.75 -20.56
CA PRO A 190 8.12 -9.92 -20.47
C PRO A 190 9.29 -9.88 -21.46
N ARG A 191 10.47 -10.30 -21.01
CA ARG A 191 11.69 -10.32 -21.83
C ARG A 191 11.74 -11.47 -22.83
N THR A 192 10.67 -12.24 -22.97
CA THR A 192 10.56 -13.37 -23.90
C THR A 192 9.83 -12.96 -25.17
N PRO A 193 10.38 -13.20 -26.37
CA PRO A 193 9.79 -12.75 -27.65
C PRO A 193 8.45 -13.37 -28.01
N GLN A 194 8.11 -14.51 -27.42
CA GLN A 194 6.94 -15.31 -27.78
C GLN A 194 5.58 -14.63 -27.54
N TYR A 195 5.54 -13.59 -26.72
CA TYR A 195 4.30 -12.88 -26.41
C TYR A 195 3.93 -11.77 -27.40
N THR A 196 4.88 -11.35 -28.26
CA THR A 196 4.71 -10.14 -29.08
C THR A 196 3.66 -10.33 -30.18
N GLU A 197 3.50 -11.54 -30.72
CA GLU A 197 2.57 -11.79 -31.83
C GLU A 197 1.12 -11.84 -31.38
N GLU A 198 0.83 -12.33 -30.18
CA GLU A 198 -0.53 -12.46 -29.67
C GLU A 198 -1.08 -11.11 -29.20
N TRP A 199 -0.34 -10.34 -28.43
CA TRP A 199 -0.83 -9.08 -27.88
C TRP A 199 -0.76 -7.89 -28.85
N LEU A 200 0.10 -7.94 -29.86
CA LEU A 200 0.13 -6.95 -30.93
C LEU A 200 -0.79 -7.28 -32.11
N TYR A 201 -1.63 -8.32 -32.01
CA TYR A 201 -2.57 -8.64 -33.07
C TYR A 201 -3.57 -7.49 -33.28
N GLN A 202 -3.63 -6.99 -34.51
CA GLN A 202 -4.61 -6.00 -34.96
C GLN A 202 -5.67 -6.70 -35.80
N ALA A 203 -6.93 -6.55 -35.41
CA ALA A 203 -8.06 -7.08 -36.17
C ALA A 203 -8.33 -6.31 -37.47
N GLU A 204 -9.11 -6.87 -38.38
CA GLU A 204 -9.44 -6.26 -39.67
C GLU A 204 -10.15 -4.89 -39.57
N ASP A 205 -10.87 -4.65 -38.47
CA ASP A 205 -11.52 -3.37 -38.15
C ASP A 205 -10.56 -2.34 -37.53
N GLY A 206 -9.30 -2.67 -37.36
CA GLY A 206 -8.27 -1.82 -36.79
C GLY A 206 -8.18 -1.87 -35.25
N SER A 207 -9.03 -2.61 -34.57
CA SER A 207 -8.97 -2.79 -33.12
C SER A 207 -7.83 -3.71 -32.71
N PHE A 208 -7.43 -3.60 -31.44
CA PHE A 208 -6.44 -4.48 -30.80
C PHE A 208 -7.14 -5.25 -29.67
N PRO A 209 -7.52 -6.51 -29.88
CA PRO A 209 -8.28 -7.26 -28.87
C PRO A 209 -7.59 -7.32 -27.50
N TYR A 210 -6.28 -7.51 -27.46
CA TYR A 210 -5.53 -7.52 -26.21
C TYR A 210 -5.52 -6.14 -25.52
N ALA A 211 -5.24 -5.08 -26.27
CA ALA A 211 -5.28 -3.73 -25.76
C ALA A 211 -6.68 -3.32 -25.28
N GLN A 212 -7.74 -3.81 -25.96
CA GLN A 212 -9.11 -3.60 -25.49
C GLN A 212 -9.33 -4.21 -24.11
N LYS A 213 -8.80 -5.40 -23.84
CA LYS A 213 -8.88 -6.02 -22.51
C LYS A 213 -8.12 -5.23 -21.45
N LEU A 214 -6.97 -4.61 -21.79
CA LEU A 214 -6.26 -3.69 -20.90
C LEU A 214 -7.12 -2.44 -20.60
N VAL A 215 -7.77 -1.89 -21.61
CA VAL A 215 -8.72 -0.78 -21.43
C VAL A 215 -9.90 -1.18 -20.55
N ASP A 216 -10.46 -2.37 -20.77
CA ASP A 216 -11.58 -2.89 -19.99
C ASP A 216 -11.20 -3.11 -18.53
N LEU A 217 -9.99 -3.66 -18.29
CA LEU A 217 -9.40 -3.83 -16.95
C LEU A 217 -9.31 -2.49 -16.21
N ALA A 218 -8.67 -1.48 -16.81
CA ALA A 218 -8.50 -0.18 -16.20
C ALA A 218 -9.86 0.47 -15.86
N LYS A 219 -10.80 0.45 -16.81
CA LYS A 219 -12.12 1.04 -16.60
C LYS A 219 -12.98 0.30 -15.58
N TYR A 220 -12.87 -1.02 -15.53
CA TYR A 220 -13.63 -1.81 -14.59
C TYR A 220 -13.14 -1.65 -13.15
N TYR A 221 -11.82 -1.76 -12.96
CA TYR A 221 -11.23 -1.62 -11.64
C TYR A 221 -11.06 -0.15 -11.18
N GLY A 222 -11.27 0.81 -12.07
CA GLY A 222 -11.32 2.23 -11.75
C GLY A 222 -9.96 2.90 -11.60
N PHE A 223 -8.87 2.31 -12.11
CA PHE A 223 -7.58 2.99 -12.21
C PHE A 223 -7.40 3.65 -13.58
N ASP A 224 -6.48 4.63 -13.67
CA ASP A 224 -6.47 5.58 -14.80
C ASP A 224 -5.60 5.14 -15.97
N GLY A 225 -4.68 4.22 -15.76
CA GLY A 225 -3.80 3.80 -16.84
C GLY A 225 -2.61 2.96 -16.44
N TYR A 226 -1.58 2.98 -17.28
CA TYR A 226 -0.44 2.10 -17.16
C TYR A 226 0.89 2.83 -17.24
N PHE A 227 1.80 2.49 -16.34
CA PHE A 227 3.22 2.66 -16.54
C PHE A 227 3.75 1.43 -17.29
N ILE A 228 4.13 1.62 -18.55
CA ILE A 228 4.66 0.54 -19.40
C ILE A 228 6.17 0.40 -19.12
N ASN A 229 6.51 -0.52 -18.24
CA ASN A 229 7.89 -0.82 -17.88
C ASN A 229 8.52 -1.72 -18.95
N GLN A 230 9.01 -1.07 -20.01
CA GLN A 230 9.53 -1.73 -21.20
C GLN A 230 11.05 -1.90 -21.11
N GLU A 231 11.50 -3.09 -20.81
CA GLU A 231 12.93 -3.47 -20.75
C GLU A 231 13.28 -4.67 -21.61
N ALA A 232 12.42 -5.00 -22.57
CA ALA A 232 12.63 -6.10 -23.48
C ALA A 232 12.87 -5.60 -24.92
N SER A 233 13.75 -6.25 -25.66
CA SER A 233 13.92 -5.93 -27.07
C SER A 233 12.67 -6.34 -27.87
N ILE A 234 12.21 -5.46 -28.74
CA ILE A 234 11.11 -5.66 -29.67
C ILE A 234 11.71 -5.76 -31.05
N ASP A 235 11.29 -6.75 -31.87
CA ASP A 235 11.68 -6.78 -33.27
C ASP A 235 11.23 -5.48 -33.96
N SER A 236 12.11 -4.88 -34.72
CA SER A 236 11.88 -3.59 -35.38
C SER A 236 10.63 -3.55 -36.27
N SER A 237 10.23 -4.71 -36.81
CA SER A 237 9.00 -4.84 -37.61
C SER A 237 7.72 -4.64 -36.80
N TYR A 238 7.75 -4.89 -35.50
CA TYR A 238 6.60 -4.71 -34.59
C TYR A 238 6.51 -3.32 -33.97
N VAL A 239 7.57 -2.51 -34.01
CA VAL A 239 7.60 -1.19 -33.39
C VAL A 239 6.44 -0.27 -33.87
N PRO A 240 6.16 -0.16 -35.19
CA PRO A 240 5.03 0.65 -35.63
C PRO A 240 3.68 0.14 -35.11
N LEU A 241 3.49 -1.18 -35.08
CA LEU A 241 2.26 -1.80 -34.63
C LEU A 241 2.06 -1.63 -33.10
N PHE A 242 3.15 -1.73 -32.33
CA PHE A 242 3.10 -1.47 -30.89
C PHE A 242 2.71 -0.02 -30.57
N ARG A 243 3.24 0.94 -31.33
CA ARG A 243 2.83 2.34 -31.22
C ARG A 243 1.36 2.56 -31.55
N GLU A 244 0.83 1.89 -32.58
CA GLU A 244 -0.61 1.94 -32.89
C GLU A 244 -1.44 1.36 -31.75
N MET A 245 -0.98 0.28 -31.10
CA MET A 245 -1.64 -0.31 -29.92
C MET A 245 -1.66 0.69 -28.74
N LEU A 246 -0.54 1.32 -28.40
CA LEU A 246 -0.48 2.32 -27.32
C LEU A 246 -1.38 3.51 -27.64
N LYS A 247 -1.35 4.00 -28.89
CA LYS A 247 -2.23 5.07 -29.36
C LYS A 247 -3.70 4.67 -29.23
N TYR A 248 -4.06 3.46 -29.61
CA TYR A 248 -5.40 2.92 -29.46
C TYR A 248 -5.86 2.98 -27.99
N MET A 249 -5.04 2.49 -27.05
CA MET A 249 -5.34 2.55 -25.62
C MET A 249 -5.52 4.00 -25.14
N ARG A 250 -4.63 4.90 -25.55
CA ARG A 250 -4.69 6.32 -25.20
C ARG A 250 -6.00 6.97 -25.71
N GLU A 251 -6.40 6.67 -26.95
CA GLU A 251 -7.64 7.18 -27.54
C GLU A 251 -8.91 6.62 -26.89
N GLN A 252 -8.80 5.47 -26.19
CA GLN A 252 -9.86 4.93 -25.33
C GLN A 252 -9.91 5.59 -23.94
N GLY A 253 -9.07 6.57 -23.66
CA GLY A 253 -9.05 7.35 -22.40
C GLY A 253 -8.19 6.73 -21.28
N VAL A 254 -7.29 5.81 -21.61
CA VAL A 254 -6.36 5.21 -20.65
C VAL A 254 -5.03 5.97 -20.70
N TYR A 255 -4.54 6.44 -19.55
CA TYR A 255 -3.24 7.12 -19.48
C TYR A 255 -2.10 6.15 -19.73
N ILE A 256 -1.15 6.52 -20.58
CA ILE A 256 0.02 5.70 -20.90
C ILE A 256 1.28 6.48 -20.58
N GLN A 257 2.08 5.96 -19.67
CA GLN A 257 3.45 6.42 -19.47
C GLN A 257 4.42 5.35 -19.96
N TRP A 258 5.36 5.77 -20.78
CA TRP A 258 6.39 4.91 -21.38
C TRP A 258 7.69 4.98 -20.60
N TYR A 259 8.44 3.88 -20.53
CA TYR A 259 9.79 3.86 -19.96
C TYR A 259 10.87 4.07 -21.02
N ASP A 260 11.92 4.77 -20.66
CA ASP A 260 13.04 5.22 -21.50
C ASP A 260 13.77 4.14 -22.30
N SER A 261 13.68 2.86 -21.97
CA SER A 261 14.61 1.84 -22.42
C SER A 261 14.49 1.44 -23.89
N ALA A 262 13.32 1.46 -24.50
CA ALA A 262 13.11 1.06 -25.87
C ALA A 262 13.41 2.21 -26.86
N THR A 263 14.24 1.91 -27.85
CA THR A 263 14.60 2.85 -28.93
C THR A 263 13.65 2.77 -30.11
N GLU A 264 13.80 3.71 -31.08
CA GLU A 264 13.08 3.72 -32.35
C GLU A 264 13.21 2.42 -33.14
N SER A 265 14.31 1.68 -32.95
CA SER A 265 14.56 0.41 -33.60
C SER A 265 14.05 -0.82 -32.82
N GLY A 266 13.43 -0.61 -31.67
CA GLY A 266 12.96 -1.68 -30.78
C GLY A 266 14.04 -2.30 -29.88
N GLY A 267 15.30 -1.89 -30.03
CA GLY A 267 16.35 -2.35 -29.12
C GLY A 267 16.28 -1.67 -27.76
N VAL A 268 16.75 -2.36 -26.70
CA VAL A 268 16.86 -1.79 -25.35
C VAL A 268 18.15 -1.00 -25.23
N SER A 269 18.05 0.30 -24.97
CA SER A 269 19.19 1.17 -24.71
C SER A 269 18.71 2.40 -23.94
N TYR A 270 19.00 2.44 -22.65
CA TYR A 270 18.63 3.54 -21.77
C TYR A 270 19.26 4.85 -22.25
N GLN A 271 18.41 5.76 -22.73
CA GLN A 271 18.87 7.04 -23.28
C GLN A 271 19.22 8.02 -22.16
N ASN A 272 18.63 7.88 -20.99
CA ASN A 272 18.72 8.84 -19.89
C ASN A 272 18.41 10.28 -20.35
N ALA A 273 17.56 10.41 -21.34
CA ALA A 273 17.15 11.64 -22.00
C ALA A 273 15.92 11.40 -22.86
N PHE A 274 15.14 12.44 -23.10
CA PHE A 274 14.15 12.44 -24.16
C PHE A 274 14.78 13.00 -25.44
N ASN A 275 14.92 12.18 -26.47
CA ASN A 275 15.62 12.53 -27.69
C ASN A 275 15.09 11.76 -28.91
N SER A 276 15.68 11.96 -30.10
CA SER A 276 15.21 11.32 -31.32
C SER A 276 15.27 9.78 -31.34
N ASN A 277 15.94 9.14 -30.38
CA ASN A 277 16.01 7.68 -30.31
C ASN A 277 14.81 7.08 -29.56
N ASN A 278 14.06 7.85 -28.74
CA ASN A 278 12.93 7.37 -27.98
C ASN A 278 11.66 8.25 -28.09
N SER A 279 11.76 9.45 -28.68
CA SER A 279 10.62 10.37 -28.75
C SER A 279 9.44 9.85 -29.58
N GLY A 280 9.67 8.93 -30.53
CA GLY A 280 8.59 8.34 -31.31
C GLY A 280 7.61 7.46 -30.52
N TRP A 281 7.94 7.09 -29.28
CA TRP A 281 7.02 6.42 -28.35
C TRP A 281 6.03 7.39 -27.70
N ILE A 282 6.30 8.71 -27.78
CA ILE A 282 5.44 9.76 -27.30
C ILE A 282 4.72 10.45 -28.46
N TRP A 283 5.48 10.84 -29.46
CA TRP A 283 4.97 11.51 -30.67
C TRP A 283 5.87 11.23 -31.87
N ASN A 284 5.28 11.00 -33.00
CA ASN A 284 5.99 10.95 -34.28
C ASN A 284 5.12 11.48 -35.43
N GLU A 285 5.77 11.87 -36.53
CA GLU A 285 5.10 12.47 -37.66
C GLU A 285 4.06 11.58 -38.36
N THR A 286 4.22 10.25 -38.28
CA THR A 286 3.35 9.27 -38.96
C THR A 286 2.08 9.00 -38.17
N GLN A 287 2.21 8.84 -36.85
CA GLN A 287 1.16 8.34 -35.97
C GLN A 287 0.56 9.44 -35.04
N GLY A 288 1.25 10.58 -34.95
CA GLY A 288 0.90 11.65 -34.00
C GLY A 288 1.25 11.27 -32.56
N HIS A 289 0.39 11.63 -31.63
CA HIS A 289 0.57 11.26 -30.22
C HIS A 289 0.34 9.77 -30.00
N VAL A 290 1.33 9.09 -29.43
CA VAL A 290 1.34 7.64 -29.10
C VAL A 290 1.05 7.44 -27.61
N ALA A 291 1.96 7.82 -26.74
CA ALA A 291 1.76 7.78 -25.28
C ALA A 291 1.65 9.21 -24.72
N HIS A 292 1.23 9.33 -23.45
CA HIS A 292 1.08 10.63 -22.79
C HIS A 292 2.42 11.18 -22.32
N SER A 293 3.27 10.32 -21.72
CA SER A 293 4.52 10.76 -21.12
C SER A 293 5.57 9.65 -21.13
N ILE A 294 6.81 10.07 -20.87
CA ILE A 294 7.96 9.17 -20.75
C ILE A 294 8.62 9.34 -19.39
N PHE A 295 8.93 8.21 -18.74
CA PHE A 295 9.78 8.13 -17.56
C PHE A 295 11.22 7.94 -18.01
N LEU A 296 12.12 8.90 -17.70
CA LEU A 296 13.54 8.81 -18.03
C LEU A 296 14.30 7.98 -16.97
N ASN A 297 15.18 7.12 -17.43
CA ASN A 297 16.09 6.40 -16.54
C ASN A 297 17.04 7.36 -15.78
N TYR A 298 17.62 6.93 -14.68
CA TYR A 298 18.21 7.76 -13.62
C TYR A 298 19.61 8.36 -13.90
N TRP A 299 20.29 7.93 -14.95
CA TRP A 299 21.71 8.26 -15.21
C TRP A 299 21.90 9.42 -16.19
N TYR A 300 21.12 10.47 -16.06
CA TYR A 300 21.18 11.65 -16.92
C TYR A 300 22.10 12.75 -16.37
N SER A 301 22.52 13.66 -17.23
CA SER A 301 23.22 14.86 -16.89
C SER A 301 22.31 16.10 -17.04
N SER A 302 22.69 17.23 -16.43
CA SER A 302 21.97 18.50 -16.62
C SER A 302 21.82 18.89 -18.09
N THR A 303 22.84 18.59 -18.91
CA THR A 303 22.79 18.82 -20.36
C THR A 303 21.74 17.93 -21.01
N ALA A 304 21.63 16.66 -20.59
CA ALA A 304 20.62 15.74 -21.10
C ALA A 304 19.20 16.23 -20.77
N LEU A 305 18.93 16.68 -19.56
CA LEU A 305 17.61 17.22 -19.18
C LEU A 305 17.26 18.52 -19.90
N LYS A 306 18.23 19.45 -20.01
CA LYS A 306 18.06 20.66 -20.78
C LYS A 306 17.74 20.38 -22.24
N ASN A 307 18.44 19.42 -22.86
CA ASN A 307 18.20 19.00 -24.24
C ASN A 307 16.87 18.25 -24.37
N SER A 308 16.46 17.46 -23.39
CA SER A 308 15.17 16.76 -23.34
C SER A 308 14.01 17.78 -23.34
N LYS A 309 14.11 18.83 -22.50
CA LYS A 309 13.17 19.94 -22.49
C LYS A 309 13.07 20.61 -23.87
N GLN A 310 14.23 20.95 -24.47
CA GLN A 310 14.24 21.62 -25.78
C GLN A 310 13.68 20.69 -26.86
N HIS A 311 14.03 19.38 -26.84
CA HIS A 311 13.50 18.41 -27.80
C HIS A 311 11.98 18.28 -27.73
N ALA A 312 11.38 18.28 -26.53
CA ALA A 312 9.93 18.32 -26.38
C ALA A 312 9.33 19.58 -26.99
N ILE A 313 9.90 20.76 -26.73
CA ILE A 313 9.48 22.04 -27.31
C ILE A 313 9.60 22.02 -28.82
N ASP A 314 10.67 21.50 -29.39
CA ASP A 314 10.90 21.40 -30.82
C ASP A 314 9.86 20.49 -31.53
N LEU A 315 9.32 19.50 -30.81
CA LEU A 315 8.21 18.66 -31.25
C LEU A 315 6.84 19.31 -31.05
N GLY A 316 6.76 20.50 -30.44
CA GLY A 316 5.51 21.16 -30.09
C GLY A 316 4.79 20.57 -28.87
N LEU A 317 5.54 19.89 -28.00
CA LEU A 317 5.04 19.28 -26.80
C LEU A 317 5.39 20.10 -25.56
N ASP A 318 4.55 20.02 -24.51
CA ASP A 318 4.89 20.59 -23.22
C ASP A 318 5.86 19.68 -22.47
N PRO A 319 7.09 20.11 -22.15
CA PRO A 319 8.07 19.29 -21.48
C PRO A 319 7.63 18.83 -20.07
N TYR A 320 6.77 19.59 -19.41
CA TYR A 320 6.26 19.22 -18.07
C TYR A 320 5.11 18.21 -18.11
N GLU A 321 4.41 18.13 -19.25
CA GLU A 321 3.40 17.11 -19.45
C GLU A 321 4.01 15.78 -19.93
N VAL A 322 5.04 15.84 -20.78
CA VAL A 322 5.50 14.65 -21.48
C VAL A 322 6.78 14.02 -20.92
N VAL A 323 7.62 14.80 -20.22
CA VAL A 323 8.93 14.28 -19.75
C VAL A 323 8.99 14.25 -18.23
N PHE A 324 9.17 13.05 -17.67
CA PHE A 324 9.36 12.84 -16.25
C PHE A 324 10.77 12.31 -15.98
N MET A 325 11.60 13.12 -15.32
CA MET A 325 12.93 12.70 -14.93
C MET A 325 12.85 11.69 -13.78
N GLY A 326 13.50 10.54 -13.93
CA GLY A 326 13.52 9.50 -12.92
C GLY A 326 14.38 9.88 -11.72
N VAL A 327 13.88 9.65 -10.53
CA VAL A 327 14.57 9.79 -9.26
C VAL A 327 14.58 8.44 -8.58
N GLU A 328 15.78 7.88 -8.36
CA GLU A 328 15.94 6.58 -7.72
C GLU A 328 15.96 6.74 -6.19
N GLY A 329 14.78 6.68 -5.57
CA GLY A 329 14.61 6.83 -4.14
C GLY A 329 15.10 5.61 -3.36
N GLY A 330 14.77 4.40 -3.85
CA GLY A 330 15.00 3.17 -3.11
C GLY A 330 16.45 2.76 -2.93
N GLN A 331 17.35 3.16 -3.83
CA GLN A 331 18.78 2.85 -3.72
C GLN A 331 19.59 3.99 -3.12
N TRP A 332 19.14 5.23 -3.29
CA TRP A 332 19.95 6.40 -2.96
C TRP A 332 19.35 7.27 -1.86
N GLU A 333 18.13 6.99 -1.42
CA GLU A 333 17.50 7.62 -0.27
C GLU A 333 17.62 9.17 -0.31
N PHE A 334 18.06 9.80 0.77
CA PHE A 334 18.37 11.23 0.79
C PHE A 334 19.59 11.62 -0.07
N GLY A 335 20.43 10.68 -0.49
CA GLY A 335 21.49 10.89 -1.47
C GLY A 335 20.98 11.19 -2.89
N THR A 336 19.69 11.23 -3.10
CA THR A 336 19.02 11.67 -4.35
C THR A 336 18.87 13.18 -4.44
N ASP A 337 19.85 13.95 -4.01
CA ASP A 337 19.83 15.40 -4.11
C ASP A 337 19.46 15.88 -5.52
N ILE A 338 18.33 16.56 -5.60
CA ILE A 338 17.70 17.01 -6.86
C ILE A 338 18.59 18.04 -7.60
N GLU A 339 19.27 18.90 -6.86
CA GLU A 339 20.06 19.99 -7.46
C GLU A 339 21.48 19.56 -7.83
N THR A 340 22.17 18.83 -6.97
CA THR A 340 23.58 18.50 -7.19
C THR A 340 23.79 17.16 -7.88
N ARG A 341 23.07 16.12 -7.49
CA ARG A 341 23.18 14.81 -8.08
C ARG A 341 22.54 14.74 -9.46
N TYR A 342 21.31 15.21 -9.55
CA TYR A 342 20.55 15.17 -10.79
C TYR A 342 20.68 16.41 -11.65
N ASN A 343 21.13 17.54 -11.10
CA ASN A 343 21.17 18.82 -11.78
C ASN A 343 19.83 19.13 -12.48
N ALA A 344 18.75 18.87 -11.78
CA ALA A 344 17.41 18.84 -12.35
C ALA A 344 16.79 20.23 -12.59
N VAL A 345 17.46 21.29 -12.14
CA VAL A 345 16.98 22.67 -12.19
C VAL A 345 17.88 23.56 -13.03
N ASP A 346 17.33 24.64 -13.55
CA ASP A 346 18.08 25.70 -14.24
C ASP A 346 18.75 26.66 -13.25
N GLU A 347 19.42 27.72 -13.77
CA GLU A 347 20.09 28.74 -12.98
C GLU A 347 19.17 29.55 -12.05
N ASN A 348 17.86 29.44 -12.22
CA ASN A 348 16.85 30.12 -11.39
C ASN A 348 16.19 29.14 -10.40
N GLY A 349 16.65 27.86 -10.34
CA GLY A 349 16.07 26.83 -9.50
C GLY A 349 14.78 26.21 -10.07
N LYS A 350 14.40 26.51 -11.33
CA LYS A 350 13.21 25.93 -11.97
C LYS A 350 13.54 24.56 -12.56
N PRO A 351 12.75 23.51 -12.29
CA PRO A 351 12.92 22.20 -12.89
C PRO A 351 12.91 22.24 -14.43
N TYR A 352 13.73 21.42 -15.07
CA TYR A 352 13.71 21.28 -16.52
C TYR A 352 12.46 20.56 -17.02
N THR A 353 12.02 19.53 -16.29
CA THR A 353 10.88 18.66 -16.61
C THR A 353 10.16 18.27 -15.34
N SER A 354 9.13 17.44 -15.43
CA SER A 354 8.46 16.84 -14.27
C SER A 354 9.31 15.74 -13.64
N PHE A 355 8.89 15.22 -12.48
CA PHE A 355 9.61 14.21 -11.69
C PHE A 355 8.86 12.88 -11.65
N ALA A 356 9.60 11.78 -11.60
CA ALA A 356 9.07 10.46 -11.29
C ALA A 356 9.99 9.74 -10.29
N ILE A 357 9.47 9.44 -9.10
CA ILE A 357 10.23 8.75 -8.05
C ILE A 357 9.98 7.25 -8.16
N TRP A 358 11.06 6.48 -8.25
CA TRP A 358 11.03 5.04 -8.08
C TRP A 358 11.48 4.67 -6.68
N GLY A 359 10.76 3.76 -6.00
CA GLY A 359 11.09 3.38 -4.63
C GLY A 359 10.81 4.47 -3.62
N SER A 360 9.68 5.14 -3.75
CA SER A 360 9.29 6.24 -2.89
C SER A 360 9.02 5.86 -1.44
N ASP A 361 8.88 4.58 -1.15
CA ASP A 361 8.56 3.98 0.14
C ASP A 361 9.79 3.46 0.91
N TRP A 362 11.00 3.75 0.41
CA TRP A 362 12.26 3.33 1.01
C TRP A 362 12.40 3.68 2.50
N TYR A 363 11.85 4.80 2.93
CA TYR A 363 11.90 5.26 4.32
C TYR A 363 11.19 4.31 5.30
N HIS A 364 10.24 3.53 4.82
CA HIS A 364 9.53 2.53 5.60
C HIS A 364 10.23 1.16 5.52
N GLU A 365 10.76 0.78 4.36
CA GLU A 365 11.44 -0.51 4.16
C GLU A 365 12.64 -0.73 5.07
N GLN A 366 13.34 0.33 5.46
CA GLN A 366 14.54 0.25 6.31
C GLN A 366 14.27 -0.30 7.70
N PHE A 367 13.04 -0.21 8.17
CA PHE A 367 12.66 -0.66 9.52
C PHE A 367 12.05 -2.05 9.54
N HIS A 368 12.11 -2.75 8.42
CA HIS A 368 11.63 -4.12 8.33
C HIS A 368 12.42 -5.04 9.27
N LYS A 369 11.74 -5.77 10.13
CA LYS A 369 12.34 -6.64 11.12
C LYS A 369 12.69 -8.01 10.56
N PRO A 370 13.67 -8.73 11.15
CA PRO A 370 14.09 -10.06 10.71
C PRO A 370 12.97 -11.10 10.67
N ASN A 371 11.87 -10.86 11.36
CA ASN A 371 10.70 -11.74 11.39
C ASN A 371 9.57 -11.33 10.45
N GLY A 372 9.83 -10.42 9.52
CA GLY A 372 8.84 -9.98 8.56
C GLY A 372 7.79 -9.00 9.07
N ARG A 373 7.88 -8.53 10.29
CA ARG A 373 6.95 -7.54 10.86
C ARG A 373 7.67 -6.24 11.17
N TYR A 374 7.03 -5.14 10.84
CA TYR A 374 7.46 -3.82 11.27
C TYR A 374 7.18 -3.64 12.77
N GLU A 375 8.03 -2.94 13.48
CA GLU A 375 7.79 -2.62 14.88
C GLU A 375 7.24 -1.20 15.01
N VAL A 376 6.18 -1.06 15.78
CA VAL A 376 5.50 0.21 16.07
C VAL A 376 6.48 1.32 16.46
N GLY A 377 7.50 1.01 17.25
CA GLY A 377 8.48 2.00 17.73
C GLY A 377 9.31 2.69 16.63
N TYR A 378 9.38 2.13 15.43
CA TYR A 378 10.08 2.76 14.28
C TYR A 378 9.14 3.53 13.34
N GLN A 379 7.83 3.38 13.48
CA GLN A 379 6.86 4.06 12.62
C GLN A 379 7.01 5.59 12.68
N TRP A 380 7.28 6.12 13.86
CA TRP A 380 7.53 7.54 14.03
C TRP A 380 8.72 8.03 13.18
N GLU A 381 9.82 7.28 13.18
CA GLU A 381 11.00 7.64 12.38
C GLU A 381 10.72 7.52 10.87
N ALA A 382 9.98 6.50 10.45
CA ALA A 382 9.56 6.35 9.06
C ALA A 382 8.70 7.55 8.61
N GLU A 383 7.77 8.00 9.43
CA GLU A 383 6.93 9.17 9.15
C GLU A 383 7.73 10.47 9.08
N GLU A 384 8.71 10.66 9.95
CA GLU A 384 9.60 11.82 9.91
C GLU A 384 10.48 11.82 8.64
N ARG A 385 10.99 10.66 8.22
CA ARG A 385 11.75 10.52 6.97
C ARG A 385 10.88 10.82 5.75
N GLU A 386 9.66 10.29 5.71
CA GLU A 386 8.69 10.58 4.65
C GLU A 386 8.45 12.09 4.56
N ARG A 387 8.19 12.73 5.69
CA ARG A 387 7.96 14.16 5.77
C ARG A 387 9.17 14.96 5.24
N ILE A 388 10.38 14.64 5.66
CA ILE A 388 11.60 15.30 5.17
C ILE A 388 11.78 15.07 3.67
N TYR A 389 11.48 13.87 3.17
CA TYR A 389 11.63 13.54 1.76
C TYR A 389 10.71 14.38 0.87
N TYR A 390 9.49 14.65 1.31
CA TYR A 390 8.56 15.49 0.55
C TYR A 390 8.68 16.98 0.88
N THR A 391 8.93 17.37 2.13
CA THR A 391 8.87 18.78 2.55
C THR A 391 10.20 19.40 2.94
N SER A 392 11.29 18.64 2.93
CA SER A 392 12.63 19.07 3.35
C SER A 392 12.84 19.11 4.88
N ALA A 393 14.08 19.10 5.30
CA ALA A 393 14.47 19.45 6.66
C ALA A 393 14.46 20.99 6.82
N THR A 394 14.02 21.47 8.00
CA THR A 394 13.76 22.89 8.23
C THR A 394 14.93 23.81 8.05
N GLU A 395 16.14 23.39 8.39
CA GLU A 395 17.31 24.24 8.33
C GLU A 395 17.63 24.72 6.90
N ASN A 396 17.25 23.95 5.90
CA ASN A 396 17.55 24.23 4.49
C ASN A 396 16.37 24.72 3.66
N ALA A 397 15.21 24.75 4.25
CA ALA A 397 13.98 25.02 3.53
C ALA A 397 13.59 26.51 3.53
N GLY A 398 14.24 27.32 4.38
CA GLY A 398 13.94 28.73 4.48
C GLY A 398 12.46 29.02 4.77
N GLU A 399 11.97 30.13 4.28
CA GLU A 399 10.56 30.51 4.43
C GLU A 399 9.59 29.66 3.58
N TYR A 400 10.12 28.85 2.68
CA TYR A 400 9.32 28.00 1.76
C TYR A 400 9.10 26.58 2.25
N SER A 401 9.79 26.21 3.33
CA SER A 401 9.66 24.87 3.86
C SER A 401 8.34 24.64 4.57
N THR A 402 7.73 23.53 4.28
CA THR A 402 6.69 22.96 5.11
C THR A 402 7.26 22.02 6.18
N GLY A 403 8.57 21.85 6.25
CA GLY A 403 9.24 21.05 7.25
C GLY A 403 9.23 21.69 8.64
N THR A 404 9.29 20.90 9.68
CA THR A 404 9.45 21.33 11.07
C THR A 404 10.92 21.48 11.44
N VAL A 405 11.19 21.98 12.61
CA VAL A 405 12.55 22.05 13.15
C VAL A 405 13.19 20.67 13.17
N LYS A 406 14.44 20.60 12.70
CA LYS A 406 15.22 19.37 12.78
C LYS A 406 15.25 18.87 14.22
N ARG A 407 14.97 17.62 14.40
CA ARG A 407 15.05 16.97 15.69
C ARG A 407 16.46 16.42 15.91
N ASP A 408 17.07 16.79 17.01
CA ASP A 408 18.42 16.32 17.36
C ASP A 408 18.48 14.81 17.66
N ASP A 409 17.32 14.19 17.85
CA ASP A 409 17.14 12.77 18.11
C ASP A 409 17.01 11.92 16.84
N ILE A 410 16.90 12.55 15.67
CA ILE A 410 16.98 11.87 14.36
C ILE A 410 18.39 11.97 13.83
N SER A 411 19.09 10.86 13.84
CA SER A 411 20.47 10.76 13.38
C SER A 411 20.57 10.57 11.86
N TYR A 412 20.34 11.64 11.08
CA TYR A 412 20.56 11.60 9.63
C TYR A 412 21.54 12.68 9.20
N ASP A 413 22.79 12.32 9.07
CA ASP A 413 23.84 13.25 8.62
C ASP A 413 23.58 13.76 7.18
N ASP A 414 22.84 13.01 6.37
CA ASP A 414 22.57 13.30 4.97
C ASP A 414 21.24 14.05 4.72
N THR A 415 20.32 14.10 5.69
CA THR A 415 19.04 14.82 5.52
C THR A 415 19.20 16.34 5.47
N ILE A 416 20.25 16.87 6.05
CA ILE A 416 20.47 18.33 6.23
C ILE A 416 20.50 19.08 4.90
N ASN A 417 20.96 18.45 3.82
CA ASN A 417 21.06 19.07 2.51
C ASN A 417 19.95 18.66 1.54
N PHE A 418 19.05 17.80 1.97
CA PHE A 418 17.97 17.36 1.10
C PHE A 418 16.88 18.43 0.99
N GLN A 419 16.55 18.84 -0.25
CA GLN A 419 15.68 20.00 -0.49
C GLN A 419 14.19 19.68 -0.42
N GLY A 420 13.78 18.42 -0.50
CA GLY A 420 12.39 18.01 -0.57
C GLY A 420 11.67 18.39 -1.88
N PHE A 421 10.64 17.64 -2.23
CA PHE A 421 9.88 17.88 -3.47
C PHE A 421 9.00 19.13 -3.42
N SER A 422 8.58 19.57 -2.22
CA SER A 422 7.83 20.84 -2.03
C SER A 422 8.56 22.07 -2.52
N LYS A 423 9.88 22.00 -2.73
CA LYS A 423 10.66 23.07 -3.35
C LYS A 423 10.42 23.21 -4.85
N TYR A 424 9.92 22.16 -5.51
CA TYR A 424 9.84 22.05 -6.97
C TYR A 424 8.43 21.83 -7.50
N VAL A 425 7.53 21.35 -6.66
CA VAL A 425 6.15 21.01 -6.99
C VAL A 425 5.20 21.75 -6.05
N VAL A 426 4.21 22.44 -6.62
CA VAL A 426 3.21 23.18 -5.86
C VAL A 426 2.27 22.21 -5.16
N GLU A 427 1.93 22.48 -3.91
CA GLU A 427 0.91 21.80 -3.16
C GLU A 427 -0.49 22.04 -3.74
N LYS A 428 -1.26 20.96 -3.92
CA LYS A 428 -2.58 20.95 -4.56
C LYS A 428 -3.66 20.50 -3.57
N SER A 429 -4.89 20.86 -3.83
CA SER A 429 -6.04 20.54 -2.98
C SER A 429 -7.28 20.27 -3.82
N VAL A 430 -8.16 19.43 -3.31
CA VAL A 430 -9.49 19.11 -3.85
C VAL A 430 -10.62 19.67 -2.98
N ILE A 431 -10.29 20.35 -1.87
CA ILE A 431 -11.29 20.84 -0.92
C ILE A 431 -12.03 22.00 -1.54
N ASN A 432 -13.27 21.79 -1.96
CA ASN A 432 -14.13 22.77 -2.60
C ASN A 432 -15.59 22.64 -2.11
N GLY A 433 -16.50 23.46 -2.66
CA GLY A 433 -17.90 23.48 -2.27
C GLY A 433 -18.15 24.42 -1.08
N ALA A 434 -19.02 24.06 -0.15
CA ALA A 434 -19.40 24.91 0.98
C ALA A 434 -19.26 24.21 2.35
N SER A 435 -18.95 22.94 2.36
CA SER A 435 -18.76 22.13 3.58
C SER A 435 -17.57 21.21 3.47
N PHE A 436 -16.86 21.06 4.58
CA PHE A 436 -15.67 20.19 4.68
C PHE A 436 -15.50 19.71 6.12
N ALA A 437 -15.09 18.47 6.31
CA ALA A 437 -14.73 17.94 7.61
C ALA A 437 -13.44 17.12 7.55
N SER A 438 -12.63 17.19 8.60
CA SER A 438 -11.48 16.32 8.84
C SER A 438 -11.38 16.01 10.33
N ASP A 439 -11.16 14.76 10.65
CA ASP A 439 -10.87 14.29 12.01
C ASP A 439 -9.35 14.15 12.25
N PHE A 440 -8.51 14.62 11.32
CA PHE A 440 -7.05 14.45 11.33
C PHE A 440 -6.63 12.98 11.42
N ASN A 441 -7.44 12.10 10.86
CA ASN A 441 -7.20 10.68 10.84
C ASN A 441 -6.29 10.32 9.65
N ASN A 442 -5.08 9.87 9.94
CA ASN A 442 -4.12 9.51 8.87
C ASN A 442 -4.25 8.07 8.36
N GLY A 443 -5.26 7.32 8.82
CA GLY A 443 -5.63 6.01 8.28
C GLY A 443 -5.10 4.81 9.07
N HIS A 444 -4.42 5.03 10.19
CA HIS A 444 -4.01 3.97 11.12
C HIS A 444 -3.99 4.45 12.58
N GLY A 445 -3.86 3.54 13.52
CA GLY A 445 -3.80 3.87 14.93
C GLY A 445 -3.53 2.66 15.82
N MET A 446 -3.08 2.94 17.05
CA MET A 446 -2.93 1.94 18.11
C MET A 446 -4.28 1.54 18.72
N GLN A 447 -5.28 2.40 18.53
CA GLN A 447 -6.65 2.25 18.97
C GLN A 447 -7.55 3.02 18.01
N TYR A 448 -8.82 2.65 17.90
CA TYR A 448 -9.80 3.46 17.20
C TYR A 448 -10.65 4.26 18.21
N TYR A 449 -10.68 5.56 18.03
CA TYR A 449 -11.42 6.48 18.88
C TYR A 449 -12.73 6.91 18.21
N ARG A 450 -13.75 7.17 19.03
CA ARG A 450 -15.00 7.78 18.62
C ARG A 450 -15.47 8.76 19.68
N ASN A 451 -15.64 10.01 19.30
CA ASN A 451 -15.99 11.12 20.23
C ASN A 451 -15.03 11.18 21.44
N GLY A 452 -13.76 11.02 21.21
CA GLY A 452 -12.71 11.07 22.22
C GLY A 452 -12.65 9.88 23.18
N ARG A 453 -13.31 8.77 22.84
CA ARG A 453 -13.30 7.54 23.63
C ARG A 453 -12.84 6.37 22.78
N VAL A 454 -12.11 5.44 23.38
CA VAL A 454 -11.69 4.21 22.71
C VAL A 454 -12.94 3.39 22.36
N SER A 455 -13.13 3.13 21.07
CA SER A 455 -14.19 2.28 20.50
C SER A 455 -13.70 0.89 20.17
N ARG A 456 -12.44 0.76 19.72
CA ARG A 456 -11.76 -0.50 19.46
C ARG A 456 -10.36 -0.42 20.05
N ASP A 457 -10.00 -1.39 20.89
CA ASP A 457 -8.74 -1.39 21.63
C ASP A 457 -7.72 -2.35 21.02
N MET A 458 -7.40 -2.14 19.74
CA MET A 458 -6.36 -2.87 19.03
C MET A 458 -5.78 -2.02 17.91
N GLU A 459 -4.59 -2.38 17.49
CA GLU A 459 -3.91 -1.78 16.32
C GLU A 459 -4.74 -1.92 15.06
N TRP A 460 -4.61 -0.97 14.14
CA TRP A 460 -5.28 -1.04 12.87
C TRP A 460 -4.63 -0.13 11.82
N THR A 461 -4.77 -0.53 10.56
CA THR A 461 -4.46 0.26 9.37
C THR A 461 -5.57 0.07 8.35
N ASN A 462 -6.11 1.18 7.81
CA ASN A 462 -7.08 1.16 6.71
C ASN A 462 -7.01 2.49 5.93
N LEU A 463 -6.39 2.44 4.76
CA LEU A 463 -6.20 3.63 3.92
C LEU A 463 -7.53 4.26 3.45
N ASN A 464 -8.61 3.48 3.35
CA ASN A 464 -9.95 4.03 3.02
C ASN A 464 -10.49 4.99 4.08
N LEU A 465 -9.99 4.90 5.32
CA LEU A 465 -10.38 5.78 6.43
C LEU A 465 -9.49 7.00 6.59
N GLN A 466 -8.40 7.10 5.79
CA GLN A 466 -7.56 8.29 5.81
C GLN A 466 -8.37 9.51 5.38
N ASP A 467 -8.32 10.58 6.17
CA ASP A 467 -8.91 11.86 5.80
C ASP A 467 -8.16 12.56 4.66
N ILE A 468 -8.70 13.66 4.14
CA ILE A 468 -7.85 14.64 3.44
C ILE A 468 -6.97 15.27 4.50
N LEU A 469 -5.67 14.95 4.44
CA LEU A 469 -4.70 15.39 5.42
C LEU A 469 -4.36 16.88 5.23
N PRO A 470 -3.82 17.56 6.27
CA PRO A 470 -3.36 18.94 6.13
C PRO A 470 -2.45 19.11 4.92
N THR A 471 -2.75 20.11 4.10
CA THR A 471 -2.01 20.39 2.87
C THR A 471 -0.55 20.69 3.16
N TRP A 472 -0.27 21.38 4.26
CA TRP A 472 1.08 21.71 4.69
C TRP A 472 1.47 20.92 5.95
N GLN A 473 2.25 19.88 5.79
CA GLN A 473 2.73 18.98 6.86
C GLN A 473 4.27 19.17 7.06
N TRP A 474 4.87 20.04 7.86
CA TRP A 474 4.13 21.01 8.67
C TRP A 474 4.72 22.40 8.38
N TRP A 475 3.92 23.34 8.05
CA TRP A 475 4.36 24.69 7.77
C TRP A 475 3.96 25.60 8.93
N VAL A 476 4.94 25.93 9.78
CA VAL A 476 4.80 26.81 10.91
C VAL A 476 5.52 28.13 10.61
N GLN A 477 4.80 29.21 10.52
CA GLN A 477 5.36 30.54 10.35
C GLN A 477 5.56 31.18 11.74
N SER A 478 6.79 31.58 12.07
CA SER A 478 7.14 32.24 13.32
C SER A 478 8.16 33.35 13.04
N ALA A 479 8.05 34.46 13.75
CA ALA A 479 9.08 35.48 13.76
C ALA A 479 10.26 35.12 14.70
N ASP A 480 10.07 34.13 15.56
CA ASP A 480 11.07 33.63 16.51
C ASP A 480 11.76 32.39 15.96
N GLU A 481 12.99 32.14 16.43
CA GLU A 481 13.74 30.91 16.09
C GLU A 481 13.08 29.67 16.70
N ASN A 482 12.40 29.83 17.82
CA ASN A 482 11.62 28.76 18.46
C ASN A 482 10.30 28.55 17.71
N ARG A 483 10.10 27.37 17.14
CA ARG A 483 8.85 26.96 16.49
C ARG A 483 8.23 25.81 17.27
N LEU A 484 6.90 25.76 17.30
CA LEU A 484 6.17 24.59 17.78
C LEU A 484 6.47 23.39 16.88
N GLU A 485 6.59 22.24 17.51
CA GLU A 485 6.65 20.95 16.87
C GLU A 485 5.25 20.43 16.63
N LEU A 486 5.07 19.67 15.55
CA LEU A 486 3.79 19.05 15.20
C LEU A 486 4.00 17.56 15.01
N ASP A 487 3.13 16.77 15.65
CA ASP A 487 3.15 15.32 15.57
C ASP A 487 1.76 14.74 15.36
N TRP A 488 1.71 13.56 14.77
CA TRP A 488 0.54 12.70 14.86
C TRP A 488 0.51 12.03 16.23
N ASP A 489 -0.49 12.35 17.05
CA ASP A 489 -0.68 11.72 18.35
C ASP A 489 -1.61 10.51 18.23
N TYR A 490 -1.04 9.32 18.34
CA TYR A 490 -1.74 8.03 18.30
C TYR A 490 -2.19 7.53 19.68
N GLY A 491 -2.00 8.32 20.71
CA GLY A 491 -2.39 8.00 22.08
C GLY A 491 -1.31 7.24 22.89
N PRO A 492 -1.64 6.94 24.14
CA PRO A 492 -0.64 6.50 25.14
C PRO A 492 -0.06 5.09 24.91
N LYS A 493 -0.58 4.34 23.95
CA LYS A 493 -0.01 3.05 23.57
C LYS A 493 1.08 3.17 22.51
N PHE A 494 1.21 4.33 21.86
CA PHE A 494 2.24 4.57 20.87
C PHE A 494 3.56 4.95 21.56
N PHE A 495 4.65 4.35 21.12
CA PHE A 495 6.00 4.63 21.58
C PHE A 495 6.93 4.77 20.38
N ARG A 496 8.13 5.28 20.60
CA ARG A 496 9.15 5.42 19.57
C ARG A 496 10.47 4.78 20.03
N TYR A 497 11.27 4.39 19.06
CA TYR A 497 12.66 4.03 19.28
C TYR A 497 13.58 5.16 18.82
N VAL A 498 14.52 5.53 19.68
CA VAL A 498 15.62 6.43 19.35
C VAL A 498 16.91 5.68 19.62
N ASN A 499 17.75 5.52 18.59
CA ASN A 499 18.98 4.72 18.67
C ASN A 499 18.77 3.27 19.16
N GLY A 500 17.61 2.69 18.90
CA GLY A 500 17.26 1.33 19.28
C GLY A 500 16.76 1.15 20.72
N GLU A 501 16.58 2.22 21.46
CA GLU A 501 16.01 2.23 22.83
C GLU A 501 14.64 2.91 22.80
N GLU A 502 13.70 2.40 23.61
CA GLU A 502 12.38 2.99 23.80
C GLU A 502 12.52 4.40 24.40
N ASP A 503 11.88 5.37 23.79
CA ASP A 503 11.91 6.77 24.20
C ASP A 503 10.48 7.33 24.31
N HIS A 504 10.31 8.36 25.12
CA HIS A 504 9.04 8.99 25.39
C HIS A 504 8.93 10.34 24.65
N PHE A 505 7.74 10.64 24.19
CA PHE A 505 7.44 11.94 23.61
C PHE A 505 7.50 13.03 24.68
N ASN A 506 7.92 14.22 24.26
CA ASN A 506 8.01 15.41 25.13
C ASN A 506 6.64 16.12 25.32
N TYR A 507 5.53 15.48 24.92
CA TYR A 507 4.18 15.97 25.09
C TYR A 507 3.27 14.88 25.68
N THR A 508 2.09 15.27 26.16
CA THR A 508 1.10 14.33 26.69
C THR A 508 0.35 13.65 25.56
N GLN A 509 0.52 12.35 25.39
CA GLN A 509 -0.20 11.58 24.40
C GLN A 509 -1.68 11.42 24.79
N ILE A 510 -2.58 11.91 23.96
CA ILE A 510 -4.03 11.97 24.21
C ILE A 510 -4.77 10.98 23.31
N GLY A 511 -4.28 10.77 22.11
CA GLY A 511 -4.93 10.02 21.04
C GLY A 511 -5.89 10.89 20.22
N ALA A 512 -6.90 10.28 19.61
CA ALA A 512 -7.78 10.92 18.65
C ALA A 512 -9.13 11.36 19.24
N TYR A 513 -9.80 12.28 18.57
CA TYR A 513 -11.23 12.51 18.76
C TYR A 513 -12.05 11.45 18.02
N ASN A 514 -11.80 11.29 16.71
CA ASN A 514 -12.28 10.17 15.91
C ASN A 514 -11.10 9.60 15.13
N GLY A 515 -11.16 8.30 14.77
CA GLY A 515 -10.11 7.64 14.02
C GLY A 515 -8.92 7.20 14.88
N GLY A 516 -7.72 7.22 14.33
CA GLY A 516 -6.50 6.72 14.98
C GLY A 516 -5.56 7.80 15.50
N SER A 517 -5.67 9.03 15.01
CA SER A 517 -4.71 10.10 15.30
C SER A 517 -5.36 11.46 15.51
N SER A 518 -4.68 12.35 16.20
CA SER A 518 -4.94 13.78 16.24
C SER A 518 -3.67 14.55 15.92
N LEU A 519 -3.79 15.83 15.58
CA LEU A 519 -2.64 16.69 15.37
C LEU A 519 -2.23 17.36 16.68
N ALA A 520 -1.10 16.97 17.25
CA ALA A 520 -0.49 17.60 18.42
C ALA A 520 0.42 18.75 17.99
N MET A 521 0.17 19.94 18.53
CA MET A 521 1.06 21.11 18.44
C MET A 521 1.64 21.34 19.82
N HIS A 522 2.96 21.23 19.97
CA HIS A 522 3.61 21.27 21.27
C HIS A 522 4.98 21.94 21.24
N GLY A 523 5.52 22.23 22.42
CA GLY A 523 6.83 22.84 22.58
C GLY A 523 6.77 24.23 23.24
N ALA A 524 7.75 25.07 22.93
CA ALA A 524 7.84 26.42 23.49
C ALA A 524 7.07 27.42 22.62
N LEU A 525 6.06 28.06 23.19
CA LEU A 525 5.28 29.11 22.52
C LEU A 525 5.60 30.48 23.10
N ALA A 526 6.18 31.33 22.26
CA ALA A 526 6.39 32.74 22.52
C ALA A 526 5.95 33.59 21.32
N GLY A 527 5.43 34.78 21.56
CA GLY A 527 4.93 35.64 20.47
C GLY A 527 3.75 35.02 19.72
N SER A 528 3.74 35.14 18.41
CA SER A 528 2.70 34.61 17.52
C SER A 528 3.32 33.63 16.53
N GLN A 529 2.67 32.46 16.35
CA GLN A 529 3.02 31.43 15.39
C GLN A 529 1.78 31.00 14.60
N THR A 530 1.90 30.88 13.30
CA THR A 530 0.81 30.43 12.44
C THR A 530 1.09 29.01 11.94
N VAL A 531 0.22 28.07 12.29
CA VAL A 531 0.23 26.69 11.79
C VAL A 531 -0.71 26.63 10.60
N ASN A 532 -0.16 26.52 9.39
CA ASN A 532 -0.93 26.41 8.16
C ASN A 532 -1.46 24.97 8.02
N LEU A 533 -2.74 24.83 7.71
CA LEU A 533 -3.42 23.52 7.68
C LEU A 533 -3.90 23.17 6.26
N TYR A 534 -4.93 23.86 5.77
CA TYR A 534 -5.63 23.45 4.55
C TYR A 534 -5.69 24.57 3.51
N LYS A 535 -5.33 24.21 2.29
CA LYS A 535 -5.63 24.96 1.06
C LYS A 535 -7.03 24.55 0.60
N THR A 536 -7.91 25.53 0.34
CA THR A 536 -9.32 25.26 0.08
C THR A 536 -9.89 26.16 -1.01
N LYS A 537 -11.12 25.88 -1.42
CA LYS A 537 -12.00 26.73 -2.21
C LYS A 537 -13.42 26.57 -1.67
N LEU A 538 -13.66 27.08 -0.43
CA LEU A 538 -14.91 26.86 0.29
C LEU A 538 -15.75 28.13 0.28
N ASP A 539 -16.94 28.08 -0.31
CA ASP A 539 -17.89 29.18 -0.41
C ASP A 539 -18.58 29.42 0.95
N VAL A 540 -18.63 30.69 1.36
CA VAL A 540 -19.24 31.09 2.61
C VAL A 540 -20.66 31.56 2.39
N THR A 541 -21.62 30.99 3.08
CA THR A 541 -23.03 31.39 3.13
C THR A 541 -23.31 32.26 4.35
N ALA A 542 -24.51 32.78 4.46
CA ALA A 542 -24.95 33.55 5.66
C ALA A 542 -25.01 32.67 6.93
N ASP A 543 -25.22 31.37 6.76
CA ASP A 543 -25.34 30.39 7.85
C ASP A 543 -24.05 29.58 8.09
N SER A 544 -22.99 29.90 7.33
CA SER A 544 -21.72 29.19 7.46
C SER A 544 -21.07 29.42 8.82
N SER A 545 -20.40 28.35 9.28
CA SER A 545 -19.59 28.34 10.50
C SER A 545 -18.36 27.48 10.34
N ILE A 546 -17.34 27.73 11.17
CA ILE A 546 -16.18 26.88 11.34
C ILE A 546 -16.08 26.41 12.77
N SER A 547 -15.88 25.12 12.97
CA SER A 547 -15.78 24.48 14.27
C SER A 547 -14.45 23.75 14.40
N LEU A 548 -13.80 23.90 15.55
CA LEU A 548 -12.63 23.14 15.97
C LEU A 548 -12.94 22.34 17.22
N THR A 549 -12.69 21.04 17.18
CA THR A 549 -12.65 20.19 18.36
C THR A 549 -11.19 19.97 18.74
N TYR A 550 -10.84 20.39 19.94
CA TYR A 550 -9.48 20.39 20.43
C TYR A 550 -9.38 19.90 21.88
N ASN A 551 -8.18 19.52 22.28
CA ASN A 551 -7.85 19.18 23.67
C ASN A 551 -6.60 19.94 24.09
N LYS A 552 -6.70 20.65 25.23
CA LYS A 552 -5.58 21.35 25.86
C LYS A 552 -5.30 20.71 27.21
N PRO A 553 -4.24 19.88 27.36
CA PRO A 553 -4.04 19.09 28.58
C PRO A 553 -3.49 19.91 29.76
N SER A 554 -2.93 21.07 29.49
CA SER A 554 -2.38 21.97 30.54
C SER A 554 -2.94 23.38 30.42
N ALA A 555 -2.97 24.09 31.51
CA ALA A 555 -3.37 25.51 31.56
C ALA A 555 -2.12 26.40 31.52
N ASP A 556 -2.27 27.53 30.79
CA ASP A 556 -1.27 28.59 30.84
C ASP A 556 -1.93 29.94 30.76
N ASP A 557 -2.51 30.63 31.19
CA ASP A 557 -3.33 31.82 31.15
C ASP A 557 -2.89 32.91 30.15
N THR A 558 -1.77 32.74 29.44
CA THR A 558 -1.21 33.71 28.49
C THR A 558 -1.39 33.36 27.04
N SER A 559 -1.63 32.07 26.74
CA SER A 559 -1.79 31.62 25.36
C SER A 559 -3.20 31.90 24.82
N LYS A 560 -3.25 32.10 23.51
CA LYS A 560 -4.50 32.27 22.75
C LYS A 560 -4.40 31.50 21.43
N ALA A 561 -5.52 30.95 20.99
CA ALA A 561 -5.67 30.39 19.66
C ALA A 561 -6.72 31.17 18.89
N GLN A 562 -6.48 31.38 17.61
CA GLN A 562 -7.40 31.99 16.66
C GLN A 562 -7.42 31.17 15.37
N ILE A 563 -8.57 31.01 14.77
CA ILE A 563 -8.66 30.50 13.40
C ILE A 563 -8.21 31.64 12.47
N ALA A 564 -7.29 31.36 11.58
CA ALA A 564 -6.75 32.30 10.60
C ALA A 564 -7.23 31.88 9.21
N LEU A 565 -7.95 32.77 8.52
CA LEU A 565 -8.52 32.53 7.19
C LEU A 565 -7.95 33.49 6.18
N ILE A 566 -7.63 32.98 4.99
CA ILE A 566 -7.37 33.77 3.78
C ILE A 566 -8.54 33.58 2.84
N PHE A 567 -9.10 34.69 2.32
CA PHE A 567 -10.18 34.65 1.33
C PHE A 567 -9.62 34.93 -0.07
N GLU A 568 -10.18 34.26 -1.09
CA GLU A 568 -9.77 34.40 -2.48
C GLU A 568 -9.91 35.84 -3.01
N GLU A 569 -10.93 36.60 -2.51
CA GLU A 569 -11.21 37.96 -2.93
C GLU A 569 -10.21 38.98 -2.37
N ASP A 570 -9.49 38.63 -1.27
CA ASP A 570 -8.41 39.47 -0.72
C ASP A 570 -7.28 38.59 -0.15
N PRO A 571 -6.50 37.96 -1.00
CA PRO A 571 -5.51 36.95 -0.60
C PRO A 571 -4.31 37.51 0.15
N THR A 572 -4.21 38.85 0.26
CA THR A 572 -3.12 39.52 0.99
C THR A 572 -3.45 39.77 2.46
N GLN A 573 -4.71 39.52 2.86
CA GLN A 573 -5.19 39.78 4.22
C GLN A 573 -5.60 38.46 4.90
N THR A 574 -5.11 38.29 6.12
CA THR A 574 -5.56 37.21 7.00
C THR A 574 -6.61 37.71 7.95
N VAL A 575 -7.71 36.99 8.03
CA VAL A 575 -8.80 37.25 8.99
C VAL A 575 -8.64 36.34 10.19
N TYR A 576 -8.59 36.92 11.40
CA TYR A 576 -8.40 36.18 12.63
C TYR A 576 -9.72 36.08 13.41
N LEU A 577 -10.11 34.86 13.75
CA LEU A 577 -11.34 34.55 14.49
C LEU A 577 -10.98 33.93 15.84
N PRO A 578 -11.13 34.69 16.96
CA PRO A 578 -10.69 34.22 18.28
C PRO A 578 -11.44 32.98 18.77
N ILE A 579 -10.71 32.05 19.37
CA ILE A 579 -11.28 30.94 20.15
C ILE A 579 -11.27 31.34 21.64
N GLU A 580 -12.45 31.50 22.22
CA GLU A 580 -12.56 31.94 23.60
C GLU A 580 -12.00 30.89 24.58
N ASN A 581 -11.26 31.35 25.57
CA ASN A 581 -10.69 30.52 26.63
C ASN A 581 -9.68 29.47 26.18
N SER A 582 -9.09 29.64 25.00
CA SER A 582 -8.15 28.67 24.43
C SER A 582 -6.83 28.46 25.21
N GLY A 583 -6.49 29.37 26.12
CA GLY A 583 -5.36 29.18 27.04
C GLY A 583 -5.68 28.35 28.29
N LYS A 584 -6.94 27.97 28.51
CA LYS A 584 -7.35 27.17 29.64
C LYS A 584 -7.25 25.67 29.36
N LYS A 585 -6.92 24.89 30.39
CA LYS A 585 -7.04 23.45 30.35
C LYS A 585 -8.48 23.05 30.06
N THR A 586 -8.65 22.07 29.13
CA THR A 586 -9.96 21.48 28.82
C THR A 586 -10.19 20.21 29.65
N GLU A 587 -11.47 19.89 29.88
CA GLU A 587 -11.86 18.59 30.44
C GLU A 587 -12.06 17.59 29.31
N GLY A 588 -10.95 17.07 28.73
CA GLY A 588 -10.98 16.26 27.51
C GLY A 588 -11.19 17.12 26.26
N TRP A 589 -11.86 16.55 25.27
CA TRP A 589 -12.14 17.22 24.00
C TRP A 589 -13.25 18.25 24.14
N THR A 590 -13.07 19.43 23.57
CA THR A 590 -14.05 20.51 23.55
C THR A 590 -14.16 21.10 22.14
N THR A 591 -15.35 21.58 21.78
CA THR A 591 -15.61 22.17 20.47
C THR A 591 -15.88 23.65 20.60
N ALA A 592 -15.16 24.47 19.85
CA ALA A 592 -15.42 25.89 19.64
C ALA A 592 -15.98 26.11 18.23
N THR A 593 -17.08 26.87 18.12
CA THR A 593 -17.72 27.21 16.85
C THR A 593 -17.75 28.71 16.66
N VAL A 594 -17.32 29.16 15.47
CA VAL A 594 -17.32 30.58 15.09
C VAL A 594 -18.16 30.76 13.83
N SER A 595 -19.07 31.74 13.84
CA SER A 595 -19.89 32.07 12.69
C SER A 595 -19.06 32.76 11.61
N LEU A 596 -19.27 32.36 10.37
CA LEU A 596 -18.67 32.96 9.17
C LEU A 596 -19.65 33.88 8.42
N GLY A 597 -20.89 34.04 8.90
CA GLY A 597 -21.94 34.80 8.21
C GLY A 597 -21.58 36.26 7.84
N ALA A 598 -20.64 36.89 8.59
CA ALA A 598 -20.11 38.20 8.26
C ALA A 598 -19.30 38.25 6.96
N TYR A 599 -18.88 37.08 6.47
CA TYR A 599 -18.08 36.88 5.25
C TYR A 599 -18.87 36.22 4.12
N ALA A 600 -20.20 36.19 4.23
CA ALA A 600 -21.07 35.57 3.22
C ALA A 600 -20.79 36.12 1.81
N GLY A 601 -20.68 35.22 0.83
CA GLY A 601 -20.32 35.53 -0.55
C GLY A 601 -18.82 35.61 -0.82
N LYS A 602 -17.98 35.30 0.16
CA LYS A 602 -16.54 35.11 -0.02
C LYS A 602 -16.19 33.63 -0.10
N THR A 603 -14.99 33.32 -0.64
CA THR A 603 -14.47 31.98 -0.76
C THR A 603 -13.22 31.84 0.11
N ILE A 604 -13.22 30.86 1.04
CA ILE A 604 -12.07 30.55 1.88
C ILE A 604 -11.02 29.85 1.02
N ALA A 605 -9.86 30.43 0.92
CA ALA A 605 -8.72 29.92 0.14
C ALA A 605 -7.68 29.17 1.00
N ALA A 606 -7.55 29.54 2.29
CA ALA A 606 -6.69 28.84 3.23
C ALA A 606 -7.23 28.90 4.64
N ILE A 607 -7.01 27.82 5.39
CA ILE A 607 -7.33 27.67 6.82
C ILE A 607 -6.03 27.40 7.55
N ALA A 608 -5.77 28.21 8.58
CA ALA A 608 -4.65 28.07 9.50
C ALA A 608 -5.11 28.29 10.94
N LEU A 609 -4.25 27.98 11.88
CA LEU A 609 -4.42 28.28 13.28
C LEU A 609 -3.29 29.21 13.74
N GLU A 610 -3.63 30.40 14.25
CA GLU A 610 -2.67 31.27 14.93
C GLU A 610 -2.65 30.95 16.42
N LEU A 611 -1.46 30.64 16.93
CA LEU A 611 -1.19 30.42 18.34
C LEU A 611 -0.29 31.55 18.85
N SER A 612 -0.66 32.17 19.96
CA SER A 612 0.14 33.28 20.49
C SER A 612 0.20 33.28 22.01
N ALA A 613 1.32 33.76 22.57
CA ALA A 613 1.47 33.94 24.00
C ALA A 613 2.23 35.25 24.28
N THR A 614 1.79 36.02 25.29
CA THR A 614 2.45 37.26 25.71
C THR A 614 3.68 37.02 26.59
N GLU A 615 3.76 35.87 27.21
CA GLU A 615 4.89 35.37 27.99
C GLU A 615 5.26 33.98 27.47
N LEU A 616 6.52 33.57 27.59
CA LEU A 616 6.95 32.25 27.19
C LEU A 616 6.20 31.15 27.93
N VAL A 617 5.57 30.24 27.16
CA VAL A 617 4.97 29.02 27.65
C VAL A 617 5.87 27.86 27.24
N GLU A 618 6.70 27.35 28.14
CA GLU A 618 7.74 26.35 27.83
C GLU A 618 7.18 25.00 27.38
N ASN A 619 6.05 24.58 27.95
CA ASN A 619 5.42 23.29 27.67
C ASN A 619 4.00 23.49 27.13
N TYR A 620 3.90 24.27 26.07
CA TYR A 620 2.64 24.45 25.37
C TYR A 620 2.21 23.15 24.71
N GLN A 621 0.91 22.85 24.76
CA GLN A 621 0.33 21.76 23.96
C GLN A 621 -1.13 22.07 23.66
N LEU A 622 -1.50 21.80 22.40
CA LEU A 622 -2.89 21.79 21.93
C LEU A 622 -3.04 20.71 20.85
N ASN A 623 -3.97 19.76 21.04
CA ASN A 623 -4.29 18.76 20.05
C ASN A 623 -5.55 19.15 19.28
N LEU A 624 -5.52 19.07 17.96
CA LEU A 624 -6.68 19.17 17.07
C LEU A 624 -7.22 17.77 16.76
N GLY A 625 -8.47 17.53 17.11
CA GLY A 625 -9.15 16.25 16.87
C GLY A 625 -10.20 16.31 15.77
N ARG A 626 -10.72 17.52 15.44
CA ARG A 626 -11.67 17.68 14.34
C ARG A 626 -11.75 19.14 13.88
N LEU A 627 -11.87 19.33 12.56
CA LEU A 627 -12.20 20.61 11.94
C LEU A 627 -13.42 20.40 11.04
N VAL A 628 -14.42 21.28 11.15
CA VAL A 628 -15.60 21.28 10.29
C VAL A 628 -15.90 22.69 9.81
N VAL A 629 -15.98 22.87 8.49
CA VAL A 629 -16.62 24.03 7.86
C VAL A 629 -17.99 23.59 7.40
N SER A 630 -19.02 24.28 7.86
CA SER A 630 -20.42 23.98 7.56
C SER A 630 -21.08 25.16 6.84
N ASP A 631 -21.89 24.90 5.84
CA ASP A 631 -22.74 25.86 5.16
C ASP A 631 -24.08 26.14 5.89
N GLY A 632 -24.27 25.49 7.03
CA GLY A 632 -25.50 25.58 7.83
C GLY A 632 -26.60 24.60 7.39
N GLN A 633 -26.36 23.79 6.35
CA GLN A 633 -27.27 22.73 5.91
C GLN A 633 -26.86 21.37 6.48
N SER A 634 -27.79 20.44 6.51
CA SER A 634 -27.49 19.05 6.86
C SER A 634 -27.08 18.28 5.62
N HIS A 635 -25.92 17.66 5.66
CA HIS A 635 -25.38 16.76 4.63
C HIS A 635 -25.43 15.28 5.05
N THR A 636 -26.27 14.94 6.02
CA THR A 636 -26.44 13.55 6.49
C THR A 636 -27.05 12.70 5.38
N PRO A 637 -26.33 11.66 4.92
CA PRO A 637 -26.83 10.79 3.85
C PRO A 637 -28.02 9.95 4.26
N ALA A 638 -28.69 9.34 3.28
CA ALA A 638 -29.65 8.27 3.55
C ALA A 638 -28.94 7.02 4.07
N ALA A 639 -29.66 6.21 4.83
CA ALA A 639 -29.14 4.89 5.27
C ALA A 639 -28.81 4.00 4.06
N PRO A 640 -27.74 3.20 4.12
CA PRO A 640 -27.39 2.25 3.07
C PRO A 640 -28.54 1.27 2.80
N THR A 641 -28.69 0.84 1.53
CA THR A 641 -29.67 -0.16 1.11
C THR A 641 -28.96 -1.42 0.60
N GLY A 642 -29.69 -2.52 0.44
CA GLY A 642 -29.15 -3.77 -0.12
C GLY A 642 -28.13 -4.47 0.77
N LEU A 643 -27.98 -4.10 2.06
CA LEU A 643 -27.02 -4.74 2.95
C LEU A 643 -27.26 -6.24 3.06
N LYS A 644 -26.24 -7.03 2.75
CA LYS A 644 -26.28 -8.49 2.77
C LYS A 644 -24.94 -9.10 3.20
N LEU A 645 -25.02 -10.31 3.73
CA LEU A 645 -23.87 -11.18 3.95
C LEU A 645 -23.46 -11.80 2.60
N VAL A 646 -22.18 -11.67 2.25
CA VAL A 646 -21.60 -12.32 1.06
C VAL A 646 -20.93 -13.62 1.44
N ASN A 647 -20.00 -13.55 2.39
CA ASN A 647 -19.27 -14.68 2.93
C ASN A 647 -19.21 -14.60 4.45
N ARG A 648 -19.33 -15.76 5.09
CA ARG A 648 -18.98 -15.99 6.48
C ARG A 648 -18.17 -17.28 6.53
N PHE A 649 -16.89 -17.16 6.83
CA PHE A 649 -15.99 -18.31 6.77
C PHE A 649 -16.10 -19.17 8.02
N ASP A 650 -16.26 -20.49 7.81
CA ASP A 650 -16.35 -21.43 8.91
C ASP A 650 -15.00 -21.59 9.62
N GLY A 651 -15.03 -21.60 10.94
CA GLY A 651 -13.84 -21.75 11.78
C GLY A 651 -12.98 -20.51 11.93
N THR A 652 -13.40 -19.36 11.37
CA THR A 652 -12.78 -18.05 11.54
C THR A 652 -13.80 -17.00 11.97
N ASN A 653 -13.34 -15.78 12.22
CA ASN A 653 -14.21 -14.62 12.50
C ASN A 653 -14.35 -13.71 11.27
N GLU A 654 -14.01 -14.21 10.10
CA GLU A 654 -13.96 -13.43 8.86
C GLU A 654 -15.34 -13.38 8.22
N ILE A 655 -15.77 -12.15 7.89
CA ILE A 655 -17.08 -11.87 7.29
C ILE A 655 -16.91 -10.89 6.14
N GLN A 656 -17.56 -11.16 5.02
CA GLN A 656 -17.66 -10.25 3.90
C GLN A 656 -19.10 -9.77 3.72
N LEU A 657 -19.24 -8.44 3.62
CA LEU A 657 -20.51 -7.76 3.44
C LEU A 657 -20.58 -7.10 2.06
N ALA A 658 -21.79 -6.87 1.57
CA ALA A 658 -22.02 -5.98 0.44
C ALA A 658 -23.30 -5.16 0.65
N TRP A 659 -23.36 -4.01 -0.03
CA TRP A 659 -24.50 -3.10 -0.04
C TRP A 659 -24.57 -2.31 -1.34
N ASP A 660 -25.65 -1.57 -1.53
CA ASP A 660 -25.79 -0.68 -2.69
C ASP A 660 -24.93 0.57 -2.47
N LEU A 661 -24.03 0.86 -3.41
CA LEU A 661 -23.18 2.04 -3.35
C LEU A 661 -24.00 3.29 -3.67
N GLY A 662 -23.96 4.29 -2.78
CA GLY A 662 -24.53 5.63 -3.00
C GLY A 662 -23.60 6.50 -3.83
N ASP A 663 -24.11 7.63 -4.31
CA ASP A 663 -23.36 8.62 -5.06
C ASP A 663 -22.27 9.29 -4.18
N TYR A 664 -21.05 9.42 -4.69
CA TYR A 664 -19.92 10.01 -3.98
C TYR A 664 -20.14 11.51 -3.67
N ASP A 665 -20.99 12.21 -4.41
CA ASP A 665 -21.34 13.61 -4.10
C ASP A 665 -22.03 13.74 -2.75
N THR A 666 -22.78 12.70 -2.32
CA THR A 666 -23.53 12.70 -1.06
C THR A 666 -22.96 11.77 0.01
N VAL A 667 -22.28 10.70 -0.38
CA VAL A 667 -21.68 9.71 0.53
C VAL A 667 -20.18 9.71 0.33
N LYS A 668 -19.42 10.07 1.35
CA LYS A 668 -17.95 10.12 1.29
C LYS A 668 -17.29 8.84 1.81
N ASN A 669 -17.97 8.08 2.65
CA ASN A 669 -17.49 6.79 3.16
C ASN A 669 -18.65 5.97 3.73
N TYR A 670 -18.39 4.70 4.03
CA TYR A 670 -19.26 3.83 4.82
C TYR A 670 -18.51 3.35 6.04
N HIS A 671 -19.16 3.42 7.20
CA HIS A 671 -18.64 2.92 8.46
C HIS A 671 -19.37 1.64 8.87
N VAL A 672 -18.61 0.62 9.24
CA VAL A 672 -19.09 -0.70 9.66
C VAL A 672 -18.94 -0.84 11.17
N TYR A 673 -19.98 -1.33 11.82
CA TYR A 673 -20.05 -1.54 13.26
C TYR A 673 -20.51 -2.95 13.60
N ALA A 674 -19.97 -3.53 14.67
CA ALA A 674 -20.48 -4.74 15.29
C ALA A 674 -21.38 -4.38 16.49
N VAL A 675 -22.54 -5.02 16.60
CA VAL A 675 -23.48 -4.90 17.72
C VAL A 675 -23.37 -6.15 18.57
N TYR A 676 -23.06 -5.97 19.84
CA TYR A 676 -22.84 -7.05 20.79
C TYR A 676 -24.12 -7.39 21.57
N ALA A 677 -24.17 -8.57 22.18
CA ALA A 677 -25.33 -9.05 22.96
C ALA A 677 -25.69 -8.14 24.15
N ASP A 678 -24.74 -7.37 24.68
CA ASP A 678 -24.95 -6.37 25.73
C ASP A 678 -25.52 -5.04 25.21
N GLY A 679 -25.73 -4.93 23.89
CA GLY A 679 -26.24 -3.73 23.22
C GLY A 679 -25.14 -2.71 22.88
N THR A 680 -23.87 -2.97 23.16
CA THR A 680 -22.78 -2.09 22.76
C THR A 680 -22.55 -2.16 21.24
N GLU A 681 -22.18 -1.02 20.64
CA GLU A 681 -21.80 -0.88 19.25
C GLU A 681 -20.31 -0.53 19.20
N ARG A 682 -19.52 -1.31 18.45
CA ARG A 682 -18.10 -1.04 18.24
C ARG A 682 -17.79 -0.86 16.77
N PHE A 683 -16.92 0.08 16.48
CA PHE A 683 -16.41 0.31 15.14
C PHE A 683 -15.55 -0.88 14.68
N VAL A 684 -15.74 -1.33 13.43
CA VAL A 684 -14.99 -2.41 12.83
C VAL A 684 -14.07 -1.92 11.72
N GLY A 685 -14.54 -0.96 10.93
CA GLY A 685 -13.79 -0.40 9.81
C GLY A 685 -14.71 0.34 8.84
N GLY A 686 -14.23 0.62 7.64
CA GLY A 686 -15.02 1.30 6.62
C GLY A 686 -14.28 1.50 5.32
N ALA A 687 -15.04 1.76 4.26
CA ALA A 687 -14.54 2.09 2.93
C ALA A 687 -15.66 2.75 2.11
N TYR A 688 -15.32 3.57 1.12
CA TYR A 688 -16.25 3.90 0.05
C TYR A 688 -16.14 2.81 -1.02
N ALA A 689 -16.89 1.75 -0.81
CA ALA A 689 -16.97 0.58 -1.68
C ALA A 689 -18.35 -0.08 -1.55
N ALA A 690 -18.72 -0.91 -2.53
CA ALA A 690 -19.97 -1.69 -2.50
C ALA A 690 -19.88 -2.94 -1.60
N ASN A 691 -18.69 -3.23 -1.09
CA ASN A 691 -18.43 -4.38 -0.21
C ASN A 691 -17.39 -4.02 0.86
N TYR A 692 -17.33 -4.84 1.91
CA TYR A 692 -16.31 -4.73 2.94
C TYR A 692 -15.99 -6.09 3.53
N TYR A 693 -14.71 -6.38 3.65
CA TYR A 693 -14.21 -7.59 4.28
C TYR A 693 -13.73 -7.30 5.70
N ILE A 694 -14.32 -8.00 6.66
CA ILE A 694 -13.93 -7.96 8.07
C ILE A 694 -12.98 -9.12 8.31
N GLN A 695 -11.70 -8.82 8.50
CA GLN A 695 -10.67 -9.83 8.76
C GLN A 695 -10.78 -10.39 10.18
N THR A 696 -10.95 -9.51 11.17
CA THR A 696 -11.06 -9.91 12.57
C THR A 696 -12.28 -9.27 13.21
N LEU A 697 -13.16 -10.11 13.75
CA LEU A 697 -14.29 -9.71 14.56
C LEU A 697 -14.06 -10.10 16.02
N GLU A 698 -13.78 -9.09 16.87
CA GLU A 698 -13.52 -9.34 18.29
C GLU A 698 -14.74 -9.98 18.97
N ASN A 699 -14.54 -11.03 19.76
CA ASN A 699 -15.60 -11.75 20.49
C ASN A 699 -16.80 -12.07 19.58
N ALA A 700 -16.55 -12.62 18.42
CA ALA A 700 -17.53 -12.86 17.36
C ALA A 700 -18.76 -13.63 17.82
N GLU A 701 -18.62 -14.50 18.81
CA GLU A 701 -19.71 -15.26 19.45
C GLU A 701 -20.73 -14.37 20.19
N SER A 702 -20.32 -13.17 20.58
CA SER A 702 -21.17 -12.17 21.25
C SER A 702 -21.80 -11.17 20.29
N VAL A 703 -21.44 -11.20 19.01
CA VAL A 703 -21.95 -10.29 17.99
C VAL A 703 -23.29 -10.76 17.50
N THR A 704 -24.31 -9.91 17.61
CA THR A 704 -25.71 -10.21 17.24
C THR A 704 -26.12 -9.60 15.92
N ALA A 705 -25.43 -8.53 15.49
CA ALA A 705 -25.69 -7.88 14.20
C ALA A 705 -24.47 -7.09 13.73
N LEU A 706 -24.43 -6.81 12.43
CA LEU A 706 -23.54 -5.81 11.83
C LEU A 706 -24.39 -4.63 11.35
N ARG A 707 -23.83 -3.43 11.45
CA ARG A 707 -24.46 -2.19 11.00
C ARG A 707 -23.54 -1.46 10.04
N VAL A 708 -24.14 -0.86 9.01
CA VAL A 708 -23.44 0.01 8.07
C VAL A 708 -24.11 1.37 8.05
N ARG A 709 -23.31 2.43 8.15
CA ARG A 709 -23.75 3.82 8.08
C ARG A 709 -23.03 4.54 6.95
N ALA A 710 -23.72 5.34 6.18
CA ALA A 710 -23.14 6.24 5.21
C ALA A 710 -22.66 7.53 5.90
N VAL A 711 -21.54 8.08 5.46
CA VAL A 711 -20.89 9.29 5.99
C VAL A 711 -20.96 10.39 4.95
N GLY A 712 -21.45 11.57 5.34
CA GLY A 712 -21.56 12.76 4.50
C GLY A 712 -20.30 13.62 4.47
N VAL A 713 -20.30 14.67 3.63
CA VAL A 713 -19.18 15.60 3.47
C VAL A 713 -18.84 16.37 4.76
N ASP A 714 -19.81 16.59 5.64
CA ASP A 714 -19.65 17.22 6.95
C ASP A 714 -19.24 16.22 8.06
N GLY A 715 -19.01 14.95 7.69
CA GLY A 715 -18.70 13.87 8.60
C GLY A 715 -19.90 13.36 9.42
N SER A 716 -21.13 13.75 9.06
CA SER A 716 -22.35 13.23 9.70
C SER A 716 -22.65 11.80 9.23
N GLU A 717 -23.06 10.93 10.16
CA GLU A 717 -23.45 9.56 9.86
C GLU A 717 -24.96 9.43 9.67
N SER A 718 -25.36 8.61 8.70
CA SER A 718 -26.75 8.23 8.46
C SER A 718 -27.33 7.36 9.57
N ALA A 719 -28.65 7.10 9.51
CA ALA A 719 -29.22 5.96 10.20
C ALA A 719 -28.53 4.65 9.69
N ALA A 720 -28.44 3.63 10.56
CA ALA A 720 -27.81 2.38 10.21
C ALA A 720 -28.73 1.48 9.35
N ALA A 721 -28.14 0.86 8.33
CA ALA A 721 -28.66 -0.43 7.85
C ALA A 721 -28.14 -1.53 8.79
N GLU A 722 -28.99 -2.50 9.13
CA GLU A 722 -28.65 -3.56 10.07
C GLU A 722 -28.77 -4.95 9.43
N LEU A 723 -27.77 -5.79 9.63
CA LEU A 723 -27.73 -7.18 9.25
C LEU A 723 -27.68 -8.04 10.51
N PRO A 724 -28.76 -8.69 10.92
CA PRO A 724 -28.72 -9.65 12.02
C PRO A 724 -27.85 -10.88 11.69
N LEU A 725 -27.03 -11.32 12.65
CA LEU A 725 -26.19 -12.53 12.54
C LEU A 725 -26.76 -13.73 13.31
N ALA A 726 -28.01 -13.70 13.69
CA ALA A 726 -28.65 -14.63 14.62
C ALA A 726 -29.17 -15.94 13.98
N SER A 727 -28.89 -16.23 12.72
CA SER A 727 -29.33 -17.49 12.13
C SER A 727 -28.51 -18.69 12.65
N THR A 728 -29.20 -19.71 13.15
CA THR A 728 -28.59 -20.94 13.63
C THR A 728 -28.71 -22.08 12.62
N CYS A 729 -29.58 -21.97 11.60
CA CYS A 729 -29.76 -22.97 10.57
C CYS A 729 -28.69 -22.86 9.48
N ARG A 730 -27.43 -23.10 9.85
CA ARG A 730 -26.27 -23.13 8.98
C ARG A 730 -25.39 -24.34 9.27
N VAL A 731 -24.67 -24.81 8.26
CA VAL A 731 -23.70 -25.89 8.43
C VAL A 731 -22.48 -25.40 9.23
N SER A 732 -21.70 -26.31 9.75
CA SER A 732 -20.48 -26.05 10.53
C SER A 732 -19.44 -27.14 10.29
N ASN A 733 -18.22 -26.95 10.82
CA ASN A 733 -17.13 -27.90 10.68
C ASN A 733 -16.85 -28.29 9.22
N VAL A 734 -16.88 -27.32 8.33
CA VAL A 734 -16.58 -27.53 6.91
C VAL A 734 -15.13 -27.94 6.76
N ARG A 735 -14.88 -28.95 5.95
CA ARG A 735 -13.54 -29.42 5.57
C ARG A 735 -13.52 -29.81 4.12
N THR A 736 -12.38 -29.63 3.48
CA THR A 736 -12.14 -30.07 2.11
C THR A 736 -10.98 -31.06 2.07
N LEU A 737 -11.06 -32.00 1.12
CA LEU A 737 -9.99 -32.94 0.80
C LEU A 737 -10.00 -33.17 -0.70
N SER A 738 -8.90 -32.92 -1.39
CA SER A 738 -8.79 -33.24 -2.80
C SER A 738 -8.09 -34.59 -2.99
N GLU A 739 -8.72 -35.44 -3.75
CA GLU A 739 -8.20 -36.75 -4.11
C GLU A 739 -8.84 -37.25 -5.41
N ASN A 740 -8.08 -37.95 -6.24
CA ASN A 740 -8.59 -38.58 -7.47
C ASN A 740 -9.31 -37.58 -8.40
N ASN A 741 -8.78 -36.38 -8.56
CA ASN A 741 -9.38 -35.27 -9.34
C ASN A 741 -10.79 -34.87 -8.84
N MET A 742 -11.02 -34.96 -7.55
CA MET A 742 -12.24 -34.52 -6.91
C MET A 742 -11.92 -33.68 -5.68
N LEU A 743 -12.57 -32.54 -5.51
CA LEU A 743 -12.61 -31.82 -4.24
C LEU A 743 -13.80 -32.34 -3.43
N ASN A 744 -13.50 -33.08 -2.37
CA ASN A 744 -14.50 -33.60 -1.45
C ASN A 744 -14.73 -32.60 -0.32
N VAL A 745 -15.96 -32.17 -0.14
CA VAL A 745 -16.38 -31.25 0.92
C VAL A 745 -17.26 -31.96 1.90
N THR A 746 -16.94 -31.88 3.20
CA THR A 746 -17.72 -32.45 4.30
C THR A 746 -18.10 -31.36 5.29
N TRP A 747 -19.22 -31.54 5.99
CA TRP A 747 -19.69 -30.59 7.01
C TRP A 747 -20.55 -31.30 8.07
N THR A 748 -20.95 -30.55 9.07
CA THR A 748 -21.93 -30.94 10.07
C THR A 748 -23.23 -30.15 9.84
N ASP A 749 -24.34 -30.84 9.70
CA ASP A 749 -25.66 -30.24 9.59
C ASP A 749 -26.09 -29.54 10.89
N PRO A 750 -26.82 -28.42 10.81
CA PRO A 750 -27.45 -27.80 11.99
C PRO A 750 -28.51 -28.73 12.61
N ALA A 751 -28.84 -28.47 13.86
CA ALA A 751 -29.89 -29.21 14.57
C ALA A 751 -31.32 -28.93 14.02
N GLU A 752 -31.49 -27.81 13.39
CA GLU A 752 -32.71 -27.35 12.76
C GLU A 752 -33.03 -28.20 11.52
N SER A 753 -34.31 -28.38 11.23
CA SER A 753 -34.77 -29.10 10.05
C SER A 753 -34.71 -28.20 8.80
N PHE A 754 -34.10 -28.68 7.76
CA PHE A 754 -34.08 -28.09 6.41
C PHE A 754 -34.24 -29.24 5.35
N ALA A 755 -34.36 -28.91 4.09
CA ALA A 755 -34.55 -29.89 3.05
C ALA A 755 -33.23 -30.36 2.40
N LYS A 756 -32.35 -29.42 2.08
CA LYS A 756 -31.13 -29.69 1.32
C LYS A 756 -30.08 -28.63 1.57
N VAL A 757 -28.82 -28.95 1.26
CA VAL A 757 -27.71 -28.03 1.14
C VAL A 757 -27.43 -27.78 -0.36
N GLU A 758 -27.34 -26.53 -0.75
CA GLU A 758 -26.76 -26.15 -2.03
C GLU A 758 -25.26 -25.86 -1.75
N ALA A 759 -24.41 -26.73 -2.29
CA ALA A 759 -22.95 -26.60 -2.22
C ALA A 759 -22.46 -26.06 -3.56
N THR A 760 -21.78 -24.90 -3.53
CA THR A 760 -21.22 -24.27 -4.74
C THR A 760 -19.71 -24.14 -4.59
N LEU A 761 -18.98 -24.62 -5.59
CA LEU A 761 -17.57 -24.39 -5.77
C LEU A 761 -17.39 -23.19 -6.69
N THR A 762 -16.72 -22.19 -6.20
CA THR A 762 -16.27 -21.03 -7.00
C THR A 762 -14.75 -21.07 -7.03
N TYR A 763 -14.17 -21.06 -8.20
CA TYR A 763 -12.72 -20.99 -8.28
C TYR A 763 -12.26 -19.57 -7.87
N TRP A 764 -11.19 -19.53 -7.12
CA TRP A 764 -10.55 -18.28 -6.73
C TRP A 764 -9.28 -18.07 -7.56
N TYR A 765 -8.47 -19.10 -7.69
CA TYR A 765 -7.33 -19.16 -8.59
C TYR A 765 -7.16 -20.58 -9.10
N SER A 766 -7.10 -20.80 -10.41
CA SER A 766 -6.80 -22.07 -11.04
C SER A 766 -6.45 -21.83 -12.52
N GLU A 767 -5.46 -22.55 -13.02
CA GLU A 767 -5.08 -22.49 -14.43
C GLU A 767 -5.96 -23.40 -15.30
N THR A 768 -6.54 -24.42 -14.70
CA THR A 768 -7.26 -25.47 -15.41
C THR A 768 -8.76 -25.46 -15.18
N THR A 769 -9.22 -25.02 -14.02
CA THR A 769 -10.64 -25.04 -13.63
C THR A 769 -11.13 -23.61 -13.39
N ASN A 770 -11.98 -23.12 -14.25
CA ASN A 770 -12.54 -21.76 -14.20
C ASN A 770 -14.07 -21.71 -14.24
N GLU A 771 -14.74 -22.83 -14.06
CA GLU A 771 -16.21 -22.91 -14.07
C GLU A 771 -16.75 -23.14 -12.66
N ASN A 772 -17.72 -22.30 -12.26
CA ASN A 772 -18.44 -22.51 -11.01
C ASN A 772 -19.32 -23.73 -11.10
N GLN A 773 -19.34 -24.56 -10.06
CA GLN A 773 -20.10 -25.80 -9.98
C GLN A 773 -21.06 -25.76 -8.79
N THR A 774 -22.28 -26.22 -8.96
CA THR A 774 -23.24 -26.31 -7.84
C THR A 774 -23.79 -27.73 -7.74
N ILE A 775 -23.73 -28.30 -6.54
CA ILE A 775 -24.27 -29.63 -6.20
C ILE A 775 -25.30 -29.46 -5.10
N THR A 776 -26.41 -30.18 -5.23
CA THR A 776 -27.47 -30.22 -4.22
C THR A 776 -27.38 -31.52 -3.43
N VAL A 777 -27.33 -31.41 -2.10
CA VAL A 777 -27.19 -32.55 -1.18
C VAL A 777 -28.36 -32.56 -0.20
N ASN A 778 -28.97 -33.69 0.06
CA ASN A 778 -30.06 -33.78 1.04
C ASN A 778 -29.52 -33.65 2.46
N GLN A 779 -30.39 -33.19 3.38
CA GLN A 779 -30.09 -33.21 4.80
C GLN A 779 -29.70 -34.63 5.24
N GLY A 780 -28.57 -34.75 5.96
CA GLY A 780 -28.04 -36.00 6.48
C GLY A 780 -26.92 -36.63 5.63
N ASP A 781 -26.78 -36.25 4.34
CA ASP A 781 -25.68 -36.79 3.51
C ASP A 781 -24.33 -36.16 3.83
N GLN A 782 -24.29 -34.87 4.24
CA GLN A 782 -23.17 -34.14 4.79
C GLN A 782 -21.87 -34.20 3.96
N LYS A 783 -21.97 -34.40 2.65
CA LYS A 783 -20.85 -34.49 1.72
C LYS A 783 -21.26 -34.05 0.30
N ALA A 784 -20.40 -33.25 -0.34
CA ALA A 784 -20.43 -32.96 -1.77
C ALA A 784 -19.04 -33.27 -2.37
N SER A 785 -19.01 -33.64 -3.66
CA SER A 785 -17.76 -33.95 -4.36
C SER A 785 -17.75 -33.26 -5.71
N PHE A 786 -16.84 -32.34 -5.93
CA PHE A 786 -16.70 -31.54 -7.14
C PHE A 786 -15.57 -32.10 -8.01
N PRO A 787 -15.80 -32.37 -9.30
CA PRO A 787 -14.71 -32.70 -10.20
C PRO A 787 -13.81 -31.49 -10.41
N ILE A 788 -12.53 -31.67 -10.17
CA ILE A 788 -11.46 -30.68 -10.37
C ILE A 788 -10.28 -31.37 -11.06
N GLU A 789 -9.42 -30.59 -11.71
CA GLU A 789 -8.06 -31.08 -11.99
C GLU A 789 -7.20 -30.78 -10.78
N LEU A 790 -6.41 -31.74 -10.34
CA LEU A 790 -5.49 -31.55 -9.23
C LEU A 790 -4.32 -30.69 -9.71
N GLU A 791 -4.25 -29.51 -9.21
CA GLU A 791 -3.30 -28.47 -9.61
C GLU A 791 -2.71 -27.82 -8.36
N ASP A 792 -1.38 -27.75 -8.29
CA ASP A 792 -0.71 -27.05 -7.22
C ASP A 792 -0.98 -25.55 -7.30
N GLY A 793 -1.26 -24.94 -6.16
CA GLY A 793 -1.58 -23.51 -6.06
C GLY A 793 -3.03 -23.16 -6.41
N ALA A 794 -3.87 -24.12 -6.84
CA ALA A 794 -5.28 -23.85 -7.08
C ALA A 794 -6.01 -23.48 -5.78
N GLN A 795 -6.85 -22.47 -5.86
CA GLN A 795 -7.61 -21.94 -4.72
C GLN A 795 -9.09 -21.83 -5.06
N TYR A 796 -9.93 -22.27 -4.14
CA TYR A 796 -11.38 -22.30 -4.31
C TYR A 796 -12.10 -21.74 -3.09
N ILE A 797 -13.27 -21.14 -3.33
CA ILE A 797 -14.23 -20.85 -2.27
C ILE A 797 -15.39 -21.85 -2.42
N VAL A 798 -15.64 -22.59 -1.34
CA VAL A 798 -16.81 -23.45 -1.24
C VAL A 798 -17.86 -22.74 -0.42
N THR A 799 -19.07 -22.56 -0.96
CA THR A 799 -20.20 -22.00 -0.22
C THR A 799 -21.26 -23.06 0.01
N LEU A 800 -21.80 -23.13 1.21
CA LEU A 800 -22.80 -24.10 1.64
C LEU A 800 -24.03 -23.36 2.18
N THR A 801 -25.14 -23.48 1.51
CA THR A 801 -26.40 -22.81 1.87
C THR A 801 -27.46 -23.85 2.20
N THR A 802 -27.99 -23.86 3.40
CA THR A 802 -29.15 -24.69 3.74
C THR A 802 -30.43 -24.10 3.14
N VAL A 803 -31.27 -24.94 2.58
CA VAL A 803 -32.50 -24.55 1.90
C VAL A 803 -33.67 -25.30 2.52
N ASN A 804 -34.70 -24.57 2.91
CA ASN A 804 -35.90 -25.12 3.52
C ASN A 804 -36.79 -25.80 2.47
N ALA A 805 -37.78 -26.60 2.95
CA ALA A 805 -38.71 -27.32 2.07
C ALA A 805 -39.57 -26.40 1.19
N ASP A 806 -39.78 -25.16 1.58
CA ASP A 806 -40.50 -24.14 0.79
C ASP A 806 -39.58 -23.40 -0.21
N GLY A 807 -38.31 -23.77 -0.27
CA GLY A 807 -37.31 -23.16 -1.14
C GLY A 807 -36.63 -21.92 -0.59
N THR A 808 -36.96 -21.46 0.63
CA THR A 808 -36.25 -20.34 1.25
C THR A 808 -34.83 -20.74 1.62
N LYS A 809 -33.88 -19.86 1.38
CA LYS A 809 -32.46 -20.04 1.72
C LYS A 809 -32.15 -19.43 3.09
N ASN A 810 -31.41 -20.16 3.89
CA ASN A 810 -30.86 -19.68 5.16
C ASN A 810 -29.46 -19.08 4.95
N GLU A 811 -28.73 -18.88 6.05
CA GLU A 811 -27.40 -18.28 6.02
C GLU A 811 -26.40 -19.18 5.27
N THR A 812 -25.61 -18.57 4.40
CA THR A 812 -24.52 -19.24 3.67
C THR A 812 -23.27 -19.27 4.53
N VAL A 813 -22.60 -20.40 4.52
CA VAL A 813 -21.26 -20.57 5.11
C VAL A 813 -20.26 -20.79 4.00
N SER A 814 -19.13 -20.12 4.09
CA SER A 814 -18.03 -20.23 3.14
C SER A 814 -16.83 -20.95 3.76
N TYR A 815 -16.06 -21.62 2.91
CA TYR A 815 -14.81 -22.24 3.29
C TYR A 815 -13.80 -22.04 2.16
N PHE A 816 -12.61 -21.57 2.51
CA PHE A 816 -11.53 -21.40 1.56
C PHE A 816 -10.70 -22.66 1.47
N SER A 817 -10.61 -23.24 0.30
CA SER A 817 -9.81 -24.42 0.01
C SER A 817 -8.59 -24.04 -0.82
N ASP A 818 -7.42 -24.22 -0.26
CA ASP A 818 -6.13 -23.92 -0.84
C ASP A 818 -5.38 -25.21 -1.11
N LEU A 819 -5.10 -25.49 -2.36
CA LEU A 819 -4.35 -26.66 -2.82
C LEU A 819 -2.85 -26.38 -3.01
N THR A 820 -2.36 -25.25 -2.49
CA THR A 820 -0.94 -24.94 -2.55
C THR A 820 -0.12 -26.05 -1.90
N ASP A 821 0.88 -26.52 -2.61
CA ASP A 821 1.84 -27.50 -2.10
C ASP A 821 2.56 -26.93 -0.87
N LYS A 822 2.65 -27.72 0.18
CA LYS A 822 3.35 -27.36 1.41
C LYS A 822 4.77 -27.97 1.49
N TYR A 823 5.20 -28.64 0.46
CA TYR A 823 6.48 -29.31 0.41
C TYR A 823 7.49 -28.51 -0.40
N CYS A 824 8.56 -28.07 0.23
CA CYS A 824 9.73 -27.52 -0.42
C CYS A 824 10.86 -28.57 -0.38
N ALA A 825 11.36 -28.96 -1.53
CA ALA A 825 12.43 -29.93 -1.65
C ALA A 825 13.74 -29.41 -1.00
N PRO A 826 14.50 -30.25 -0.27
CA PRO A 826 15.76 -29.82 0.31
C PRO A 826 16.83 -29.59 -0.74
N TYR A 827 17.84 -28.77 -0.41
CA TYR A 827 18.97 -28.47 -1.28
C TYR A 827 19.68 -29.78 -1.71
N ASP A 828 19.82 -29.99 -3.00
CA ASP A 828 20.40 -31.19 -3.63
C ASP A 828 21.73 -30.90 -4.33
N GLY A 829 22.25 -29.70 -4.17
CA GLY A 829 23.53 -29.31 -4.77
C GLY A 829 24.76 -29.64 -3.91
N GLU A 830 25.89 -29.27 -4.39
CA GLU A 830 27.20 -29.52 -3.75
C GLU A 830 28.04 -28.23 -3.63
N GLY A 831 28.99 -28.25 -2.71
CA GLY A 831 29.96 -27.19 -2.55
C GLY A 831 31.28 -27.53 -3.18
N ARG A 832 31.79 -26.67 -4.06
CA ARG A 832 33.07 -26.84 -4.78
C ARG A 832 34.07 -25.78 -4.40
N VAL A 833 35.32 -26.21 -4.15
CA VAL A 833 36.43 -25.28 -3.87
C VAL A 833 36.84 -24.57 -5.14
N ASN A 834 36.80 -23.24 -5.11
CA ASN A 834 37.30 -22.45 -6.25
C ASN A 834 38.81 -22.17 -6.15
N PRO A 835 39.48 -21.64 -7.21
CA PRO A 835 40.93 -21.38 -7.21
C PRO A 835 41.42 -20.45 -6.10
N SER A 836 40.57 -19.68 -5.49
CA SER A 836 40.89 -18.80 -4.34
C SER A 836 40.79 -19.50 -2.98
N GLY A 837 40.41 -20.78 -2.96
CA GLY A 837 40.23 -21.58 -1.75
C GLY A 837 38.91 -21.24 -1.01
N ARG A 838 37.96 -20.63 -1.69
CA ARG A 838 36.60 -20.38 -1.21
C ARG A 838 35.64 -21.40 -1.82
N ILE A 839 34.42 -21.44 -1.29
CA ILE A 839 33.42 -22.40 -1.75
C ILE A 839 32.41 -21.69 -2.69
N ASN A 840 32.12 -22.37 -3.80
CA ASN A 840 30.96 -22.07 -4.63
C ASN A 840 29.96 -23.22 -4.45
N LEU A 841 28.75 -22.89 -4.09
CA LEU A 841 27.65 -23.83 -4.09
C LEU A 841 27.05 -23.94 -5.50
N THR A 842 26.74 -25.14 -5.93
CA THR A 842 25.98 -25.34 -7.17
C THR A 842 24.55 -24.85 -7.00
N THR A 843 23.94 -24.38 -8.08
CA THR A 843 22.52 -24.08 -8.11
C THR A 843 21.73 -25.36 -7.78
N PRO A 844 20.70 -25.30 -6.92
CA PRO A 844 19.83 -26.45 -6.71
C PRO A 844 19.25 -26.93 -8.04
N ALA A 845 19.18 -28.27 -8.21
CA ALA A 845 18.55 -28.88 -9.38
C ALA A 845 17.04 -28.98 -9.23
N VAL A 846 16.51 -28.83 -8.01
CA VAL A 846 15.07 -28.72 -7.73
C VAL A 846 14.50 -27.47 -8.40
N ASP A 847 13.36 -27.63 -9.06
CA ASP A 847 12.79 -26.60 -9.92
C ASP A 847 11.98 -25.54 -9.16
N ASP A 848 11.59 -25.81 -7.92
CA ASP A 848 10.63 -25.01 -7.16
C ASP A 848 11.26 -24.24 -6.00
N TRP A 849 12.45 -23.71 -6.13
CA TRP A 849 13.02 -22.85 -5.11
C TRP A 849 13.08 -21.39 -5.57
N ASN A 850 12.81 -20.48 -4.64
CA ASN A 850 12.90 -19.04 -4.84
C ASN A 850 14.08 -18.43 -4.08
N LEU A 851 14.22 -18.78 -2.81
CA LEU A 851 15.29 -18.30 -1.94
C LEU A 851 16.13 -19.45 -1.40
N ALA A 852 17.42 -19.19 -1.20
CA ALA A 852 18.32 -20.08 -0.50
C ALA A 852 18.98 -19.34 0.67
N TYR A 853 18.73 -19.79 1.88
CA TYR A 853 19.36 -19.30 3.10
C TYR A 853 20.60 -20.14 3.39
N VAL A 854 21.77 -19.53 3.31
CA VAL A 854 23.04 -20.19 3.59
C VAL A 854 23.62 -19.64 4.87
N GLU A 855 23.60 -20.43 5.91
CA GLU A 855 24.17 -20.10 7.22
C GLU A 855 25.58 -20.66 7.34
N VAL A 856 26.53 -19.79 7.70
CA VAL A 856 27.93 -20.15 7.98
C VAL A 856 28.35 -19.51 9.29
N ASP A 857 28.74 -20.32 10.27
CA ASP A 857 29.18 -19.85 11.60
C ASP A 857 28.17 -18.85 12.25
N GLY A 858 26.86 -19.08 12.08
CA GLY A 858 25.79 -18.27 12.67
C GLY A 858 25.42 -17.01 11.87
N ASN A 859 26.03 -16.80 10.71
CA ASN A 859 25.67 -15.69 9.81
C ASN A 859 24.93 -16.25 8.61
N THR A 860 23.71 -15.80 8.39
CA THR A 860 22.85 -16.19 7.26
C THR A 860 23.01 -15.20 6.09
N THR A 861 23.21 -15.74 4.90
CA THR A 861 23.18 -14.98 3.65
C THR A 861 22.04 -15.51 2.79
N THR A 862 21.20 -14.65 2.27
CA THR A 862 20.08 -15.04 1.40
C THR A 862 20.46 -14.86 -0.06
N TYR A 863 20.19 -15.88 -0.86
CA TYR A 863 20.40 -15.88 -2.31
C TYR A 863 19.06 -16.07 -3.00
N ARG A 864 18.88 -15.42 -4.14
CA ARG A 864 17.66 -15.50 -4.95
C ARG A 864 17.92 -16.31 -6.22
N ARG A 865 16.97 -17.15 -6.60
CA ARG A 865 17.05 -17.91 -7.86
C ARG A 865 17.09 -16.98 -9.07
N PHE A 866 16.24 -15.96 -9.06
CA PHE A 866 16.05 -15.06 -10.20
C PHE A 866 16.68 -13.67 -9.93
N GLY A 867 17.56 -13.25 -10.84
CA GLY A 867 18.19 -11.92 -10.77
C GLY A 867 19.21 -11.72 -9.64
N GLY A 868 19.56 -12.79 -8.94
CA GLY A 868 20.42 -12.76 -7.78
C GLY A 868 21.89 -13.03 -8.01
N SER A 869 22.67 -12.81 -6.98
CA SER A 869 24.07 -13.17 -6.92
C SER A 869 24.23 -14.69 -6.85
N SER A 870 25.20 -15.21 -7.57
CA SER A 870 25.56 -16.63 -7.45
C SER A 870 26.00 -16.96 -6.01
N MET A 871 25.65 -18.16 -5.52
CA MET A 871 26.10 -18.70 -4.23
C MET A 871 27.61 -19.04 -4.28
N ALA A 872 28.43 -18.03 -4.54
CA ALA A 872 29.84 -18.16 -4.83
C ALA A 872 30.71 -17.40 -3.83
N ASN A 873 32.00 -17.79 -3.78
CA ASN A 873 33.02 -17.15 -2.94
C ASN A 873 32.72 -17.17 -1.43
N LEU A 874 32.02 -18.18 -0.95
CA LEU A 874 31.74 -18.37 0.45
C LEU A 874 33.01 -18.68 1.24
N SER A 875 33.14 -18.02 2.39
CA SER A 875 34.31 -18.18 3.24
C SER A 875 34.23 -19.47 4.06
N VAL A 876 35.34 -20.21 4.11
CA VAL A 876 35.52 -21.38 4.95
C VAL A 876 36.78 -21.26 5.77
N LYS A 877 36.82 -21.92 6.91
CA LYS A 877 38.03 -21.98 7.75
C LYS A 877 39.13 -22.77 7.06
N LYS A 878 40.29 -22.17 6.94
CA LYS A 878 41.50 -22.86 6.39
C LYS A 878 42.00 -23.98 7.30
N ASP A 879 41.77 -23.84 8.61
CA ASP A 879 42.09 -24.83 9.64
C ASP A 879 40.84 -25.04 10.51
N GLY A 880 40.34 -26.29 10.51
CA GLY A 880 39.19 -26.69 11.29
C GLY A 880 37.93 -26.97 10.45
N LEU A 881 36.83 -27.16 11.14
CA LEU A 881 35.53 -27.51 10.57
C LEU A 881 34.72 -26.23 10.27
N THR A 882 34.14 -26.17 9.09
CA THR A 882 33.07 -25.22 8.74
C THR A 882 31.82 -26.03 8.38
N LEU A 883 30.68 -25.65 8.96
CA LEU A 883 29.37 -26.16 8.58
C LEU A 883 28.64 -25.07 7.79
N MET A 884 28.09 -25.43 6.63
CA MET A 884 27.18 -24.60 5.87
C MET A 884 25.82 -25.27 5.92
N VAL A 885 24.85 -24.57 6.52
CA VAL A 885 23.48 -25.07 6.58
C VAL A 885 22.68 -24.32 5.52
N ILE A 886 22.08 -25.05 4.60
CA ILE A 886 21.32 -24.52 3.48
C ILE A 886 19.85 -24.89 3.67
N THR A 887 18.98 -23.91 3.68
CA THR A 887 17.51 -24.06 3.67
C THR A 887 17.00 -23.39 2.40
N LEU A 888 16.24 -24.11 1.62
CA LEU A 888 15.52 -23.52 0.48
C LEU A 888 14.14 -23.05 0.93
N GLU A 889 13.62 -22.08 0.22
CA GLU A 889 12.25 -21.61 0.31
C GLU A 889 11.69 -21.59 -1.10
N ASP A 890 10.52 -22.17 -1.30
CA ASP A 890 9.84 -22.22 -2.59
C ASP A 890 9.12 -20.91 -2.91
N MET A 891 8.36 -20.89 -4.00
CA MET A 891 7.59 -19.72 -4.42
C MET A 891 6.39 -19.44 -3.51
N ASP A 892 5.93 -20.43 -2.77
CA ASP A 892 4.79 -20.38 -1.86
C ASP A 892 5.20 -20.08 -0.41
N GLY A 893 6.51 -19.85 -0.18
CA GLY A 893 7.06 -19.53 1.15
C GLY A 893 7.31 -20.76 2.04
N ASN A 894 7.15 -21.98 1.53
CA ASN A 894 7.46 -23.18 2.30
C ASN A 894 8.97 -23.34 2.42
N LYS A 895 9.44 -23.72 3.60
CA LYS A 895 10.87 -23.95 3.84
C LYS A 895 11.22 -25.43 3.83
N SER A 896 12.28 -25.75 3.09
CA SER A 896 12.82 -27.09 3.05
C SER A 896 13.42 -27.54 4.39
N GLN A 897 13.61 -28.83 4.54
CA GLN A 897 14.53 -29.34 5.56
C GLN A 897 15.94 -28.81 5.30
N PRO A 898 16.66 -28.35 6.34
CA PRO A 898 18.01 -27.83 6.17
C PRO A 898 19.00 -28.94 5.78
N VAL A 899 19.85 -28.64 4.80
CA VAL A 899 20.95 -29.52 4.37
C VAL A 899 22.26 -28.95 4.87
N THR A 900 23.07 -29.78 5.51
CA THR A 900 24.37 -29.36 6.04
C THR A 900 25.51 -29.88 5.18
N LEU A 901 26.28 -28.99 4.58
CA LEU A 901 27.54 -29.32 3.93
C LEU A 901 28.71 -29.06 4.89
N MET A 902 29.65 -30.00 4.92
CA MET A 902 30.82 -29.94 5.81
C MET A 902 32.09 -29.67 5.03
N PHE A 903 32.92 -28.82 5.56
CA PHE A 903 34.25 -28.52 5.01
C PHE A 903 35.29 -28.61 6.12
N LEU A 904 36.24 -29.51 5.97
CA LEU A 904 37.34 -29.64 6.91
C LEU A 904 38.62 -29.07 6.30
N ASN A 905 39.24 -28.08 6.95
CA ASN A 905 40.43 -27.40 6.45
C ASN A 905 40.25 -26.85 5.00
N GLY A 906 39.05 -26.33 4.74
CA GLY A 906 38.73 -25.74 3.47
C GLY A 906 38.42 -26.75 2.33
N GLN A 907 38.30 -28.04 2.62
CA GLN A 907 37.98 -29.09 1.63
C GLN A 907 36.63 -29.75 2.02
N PRO A 908 35.79 -30.13 1.02
CA PRO A 908 34.58 -30.90 1.29
C PRO A 908 34.86 -32.14 2.12
N ALA A 909 34.02 -32.40 3.11
CA ALA A 909 34.11 -33.55 4.00
C ALA A 909 32.76 -34.23 4.14
N THR A 910 32.74 -35.54 4.34
CA THR A 910 31.58 -36.31 4.70
C THR A 910 31.62 -36.65 6.20
N ALA A 911 30.45 -36.82 6.80
CA ALA A 911 30.35 -37.43 8.15
C ALA A 911 30.54 -38.93 7.98
N ASP A 912 31.76 -39.42 8.25
CA ASP A 912 32.02 -40.88 8.39
C ASP A 912 31.67 -41.35 9.77
#